data_346b5774123da2a15347f549fd45ce3a
#
_entry.id   346b5774123da2a15347f549fd45ce3a
#
_cell.length_a   1.000
_cell.length_b   1.000
_cell.length_c   1.000
_cell.angle_alpha   90.00
_cell.angle_beta   90.00
_cell.angle_gamma   90.00
#
_symmetry.space_group_name_H-M   'P 1'
#
loop_
_entity.id
_entity.type
_entity.pdbx_description
1 polymer ?
#
loop_
_entity_poly.entity_id
_entity_poly.type
_entity_poly.pdbx_seq_one_letter_code
_entity_poly.pdbx_strand_id
1 'polypeptide(L)'
;MPTYAYTTLDDPSANVGTFPYGINDAGQIVGYYIVQTLEPHIPVFHYHGFLDAGGTYTTLDYPGAIYTYAYGINASGQIVGTYTNGPYHGFVYSGGTYTLTLDDPSATSITFAQGINASGEIVGYYQNSSTGYHGFLYSGGSYTTLDDLSGTAGSTLAHGINASGQIVGEYVDSGGTSHGFLYSGGTYTTLTDPFAISGDPNHTNGTVALGINDAGQIVGYYYGSPAQAGDSPPRHGFIYSGGIYTTIDNPSANFLGTSVTGINNLGQVVGYYQNNSSGEHGFLATLGPNPPAPAGTSADMILRHGSDGLYEIYDIGNSAILAAYSLGQVGTDWQFVGLGGFFGTDTSDMLLRNSNTGGFEVYDISNNNITNAAFLGTVGLEWQVLGFGNFSSRGETDMMMRNPSTGDVEILDIKNNQVTGGTEDAFLGAWGPGWQFAGFNNRGAETDMILRNISTGGIEVYDITYDFPARIVFLGTVGTEWQIVGFGNFSSLPGEGDMMMRNTNTGAFRVYDISNDQITSSSLLGTVGLEWQVAGFGPMNGAGTSDMVLRNVNTGAFQVYNIANNQLTGSASLGAVGLDWQLGGFAANAPTGSSASMGSSDTSTSQLVQAMAGLGGGSGAGDGSNAGLNTDTSQQPFLTSPQHA
;
A
#
# COMPACT_ATOMS: atom_id res chain seq x y z
N MET A 1 9.73 7.01 10.56
CA MET A 1 9.77 7.59 9.20
C MET A 1 10.34 6.53 8.29
N PRO A 2 9.79 6.31 7.09
CA PRO A 2 10.42 5.44 6.13
C PRO A 2 11.85 5.95 5.90
N THR A 3 12.81 5.05 5.97
CA THR A 3 14.21 5.38 5.72
C THR A 3 14.46 5.27 4.22
N TYR A 4 14.98 6.35 3.61
CA TYR A 4 15.39 6.33 2.21
C TYR A 4 16.88 6.00 2.10
N ALA A 5 17.21 5.11 1.18
CA ALA A 5 18.57 4.87 0.74
C ALA A 5 18.86 5.81 -0.44
N TYR A 6 19.91 6.61 -0.34
CA TYR A 6 20.27 7.61 -1.36
C TYR A 6 21.45 7.12 -2.20
N THR A 7 21.31 7.18 -3.51
CA THR A 7 22.37 6.94 -4.48
C THR A 7 22.61 8.23 -5.25
N THR A 8 23.86 8.70 -5.30
CA THR A 8 24.24 9.89 -6.08
C THR A 8 24.19 9.56 -7.59
N LEU A 9 23.61 10.48 -8.36
CA LEU A 9 23.46 10.42 -9.81
C LEU A 9 24.21 11.59 -10.42
N ASP A 10 25.47 11.38 -10.77
CA ASP A 10 26.26 12.39 -11.44
C ASP A 10 26.61 11.90 -12.85
N ASP A 11 26.19 12.64 -13.88
CA ASP A 11 26.62 12.38 -15.25
C ASP A 11 28.15 12.57 -15.34
N PRO A 12 28.91 11.58 -15.81
CA PRO A 12 30.36 11.66 -15.86
C PRO A 12 30.90 12.79 -16.75
N SER A 13 30.07 13.37 -17.62
CA SER A 13 30.40 14.52 -18.45
C SER A 13 30.17 15.87 -17.74
N ALA A 14 29.41 15.89 -16.66
CA ALA A 14 29.12 17.10 -15.89
C ALA A 14 30.36 17.57 -15.13
N ASN A 15 30.58 18.91 -15.09
CA ASN A 15 31.59 19.50 -14.23
C ASN A 15 31.05 20.66 -13.38
N VAL A 16 29.73 20.92 -13.46
CA VAL A 16 29.03 21.90 -12.65
C VAL A 16 27.91 21.23 -11.83
N GLY A 17 27.08 20.38 -12.46
CA GLY A 17 26.02 19.71 -11.75
C GLY A 17 25.19 18.80 -12.66
N THR A 18 24.48 17.86 -12.01
CA THR A 18 23.52 16.94 -12.63
C THR A 18 22.16 17.12 -11.97
N PHE A 19 21.12 17.25 -12.79
CA PHE A 19 19.76 17.58 -12.39
C PHE A 19 18.78 16.54 -12.95
N PRO A 20 18.50 15.44 -12.23
CA PRO A 20 17.42 14.53 -12.57
C PRO A 20 16.06 15.20 -12.40
N TYR A 21 15.09 14.88 -13.27
CA TYR A 21 13.72 15.41 -13.21
C TYR A 21 12.65 14.34 -13.27
N GLY A 22 12.75 13.40 -14.21
CA GLY A 22 11.75 12.34 -14.41
C GLY A 22 12.31 10.95 -14.17
N ILE A 23 11.49 10.06 -13.68
CA ILE A 23 11.81 8.63 -13.51
C ILE A 23 10.58 7.79 -13.88
N ASN A 24 10.76 6.68 -14.61
CA ASN A 24 9.71 5.71 -14.89
C ASN A 24 9.88 4.42 -14.06
N ASP A 25 8.91 3.49 -14.15
CA ASP A 25 8.92 2.24 -13.36
C ASP A 25 10.02 1.25 -13.79
N ALA A 26 10.58 1.43 -14.98
CA ALA A 26 11.76 0.68 -15.40
C ALA A 26 13.08 1.22 -14.79
N GLY A 27 13.01 2.25 -13.94
CA GLY A 27 14.17 2.90 -13.34
C GLY A 27 14.99 3.76 -14.31
N GLN A 28 14.43 4.11 -15.47
CA GLN A 28 15.05 5.03 -16.40
C GLN A 28 14.83 6.47 -15.89
N ILE A 29 15.90 7.25 -15.85
CA ILE A 29 15.91 8.61 -15.29
C ILE A 29 16.29 9.59 -16.40
N VAL A 30 15.57 10.71 -16.46
CA VAL A 30 15.87 11.80 -17.38
C VAL A 30 16.11 13.10 -16.63
N GLY A 31 16.90 13.98 -17.23
CA GLY A 31 17.23 15.25 -16.67
C GLY A 31 18.17 16.04 -17.58
N TYR A 32 18.93 16.93 -16.98
CA TYR A 32 20.00 17.63 -17.69
C TYR A 32 21.25 17.74 -16.83
N TYR A 33 22.40 17.93 -17.47
CA TYR A 33 23.66 18.21 -16.81
C TYR A 33 24.31 19.47 -17.39
N ILE A 34 25.21 20.08 -16.63
CA ILE A 34 25.87 21.33 -16.99
C ILE A 34 27.36 21.11 -17.14
N VAL A 35 27.89 21.58 -18.28
CA VAL A 35 29.32 21.65 -18.55
C VAL A 35 29.75 23.12 -18.65
N GLN A 36 30.73 23.52 -17.87
CA GLN A 36 31.38 24.83 -17.98
C GLN A 36 32.65 24.69 -18.82
N THR A 37 32.77 25.54 -19.84
CA THR A 37 34.00 25.74 -20.62
C THR A 37 34.51 27.15 -20.44
N LEU A 38 35.77 27.41 -20.84
CA LEU A 38 36.37 28.76 -20.82
C LEU A 38 36.60 29.21 -22.27
N GLU A 39 35.84 30.19 -22.75
CA GLU A 39 35.92 30.72 -24.13
C GLU A 39 36.12 32.22 -24.14
N PRO A 40 37.16 32.71 -24.69
CA PRO A 40 38.59 32.61 -24.39
C PRO A 40 38.92 33.28 -23.05
N HIS A 41 38.58 32.77 -21.94
CA HIS A 41 38.71 33.24 -20.54
C HIS A 41 37.38 33.71 -19.89
N ILE A 42 36.25 33.55 -20.58
CA ILE A 42 34.92 33.76 -20.02
C ILE A 42 34.27 32.39 -19.80
N PRO A 43 33.74 32.11 -18.61
CA PRO A 43 33.02 30.88 -18.37
C PRO A 43 31.74 30.85 -19.22
N VAL A 44 31.55 29.79 -19.99
CA VAL A 44 30.36 29.52 -20.78
C VAL A 44 29.75 28.22 -20.27
N PHE A 45 28.44 28.24 -20.01
CA PHE A 45 27.72 27.08 -19.52
C PHE A 45 26.92 26.42 -20.65
N HIS A 46 27.07 25.11 -20.79
CA HIS A 46 26.35 24.28 -21.76
C HIS A 46 25.42 23.33 -21.01
N TYR A 47 24.17 23.27 -21.43
CA TYR A 47 23.13 22.43 -20.81
C TYR A 47 22.75 21.32 -21.77
N HIS A 48 22.93 20.10 -21.33
CA HIS A 48 22.71 18.88 -22.11
C HIS A 48 21.64 18.02 -21.45
N GLY A 49 20.63 17.58 -22.20
CA GLY A 49 19.71 16.57 -21.72
C GLY A 49 20.40 15.21 -21.55
N PHE A 50 19.89 14.37 -20.63
CA PHE A 50 20.37 13.00 -20.49
C PHE A 50 19.24 12.01 -20.26
N LEU A 51 19.53 10.75 -20.61
CA LEU A 51 18.82 9.55 -20.17
C LEU A 51 19.84 8.66 -19.46
N ASP A 52 19.57 8.33 -18.20
CA ASP A 52 20.27 7.29 -17.45
C ASP A 52 19.42 6.01 -17.44
N ALA A 53 20.01 4.91 -17.87
CA ALA A 53 19.41 3.59 -17.84
C ALA A 53 20.34 2.64 -17.06
N GLY A 54 20.12 2.55 -15.74
CA GLY A 54 20.91 1.70 -14.84
C GLY A 54 22.38 2.08 -14.74
N GLY A 55 22.70 3.37 -14.67
CA GLY A 55 24.04 3.92 -14.58
C GLY A 55 24.73 4.12 -15.95
N THR A 56 23.99 3.91 -17.04
CA THR A 56 24.48 4.21 -18.41
C THR A 56 23.83 5.50 -18.88
N TYR A 57 24.64 6.57 -18.97
CA TYR A 57 24.19 7.88 -19.41
C TYR A 57 24.27 8.02 -20.94
N THR A 58 23.19 8.53 -21.51
CA THR A 58 23.08 8.87 -22.93
C THR A 58 22.72 10.34 -23.05
N THR A 59 23.54 11.13 -23.72
CA THR A 59 23.26 12.55 -23.98
C THR A 59 22.09 12.69 -24.95
N LEU A 60 21.15 13.56 -24.62
CA LEU A 60 19.97 13.91 -25.42
C LEU A 60 20.07 15.37 -25.83
N ASP A 61 20.76 15.65 -26.95
CA ASP A 61 20.84 17.00 -27.49
C ASP A 61 19.92 17.13 -28.70
N TYR A 62 19.01 18.10 -28.68
CA TYR A 62 18.16 18.39 -29.83
C TYR A 62 19.04 18.96 -30.97
N PRO A 63 18.93 18.43 -32.20
CA PRO A 63 19.78 18.83 -33.32
C PRO A 63 19.74 20.34 -33.60
N GLY A 64 20.87 21.01 -33.43
CA GLY A 64 20.99 22.46 -33.66
C GLY A 64 20.53 23.34 -32.49
N ALA A 65 20.19 22.78 -31.37
CA ALA A 65 19.87 23.54 -30.16
C ALA A 65 21.12 24.12 -29.47
N ILE A 66 20.96 25.22 -28.77
CA ILE A 66 21.97 25.79 -27.88
C ILE A 66 21.98 25.03 -26.56
N TYR A 67 20.80 24.73 -26.03
CA TYR A 67 20.59 23.97 -24.79
C TYR A 67 19.44 22.98 -24.97
N THR A 68 19.54 21.85 -24.28
CA THR A 68 18.49 20.83 -24.22
C THR A 68 18.27 20.39 -22.77
N TYR A 69 17.00 20.31 -22.37
CA TYR A 69 16.56 19.88 -21.05
C TYR A 69 15.53 18.77 -21.21
N ALA A 70 15.75 17.60 -20.63
CA ALA A 70 14.76 16.53 -20.53
C ALA A 70 14.08 16.61 -19.16
N TYR A 71 12.75 16.53 -19.11
CA TYR A 71 12.00 16.70 -17.87
C TYR A 71 11.13 15.51 -17.50
N GLY A 72 10.36 14.98 -18.42
CA GLY A 72 9.42 13.88 -18.15
C GLY A 72 9.73 12.63 -18.98
N ILE A 73 9.46 11.47 -18.42
CA ILE A 73 9.55 10.17 -19.10
C ILE A 73 8.37 9.30 -18.70
N ASN A 74 7.72 8.63 -19.66
CA ASN A 74 6.64 7.70 -19.38
C ASN A 74 7.09 6.23 -19.39
N ALA A 75 6.17 5.31 -19.09
CA ALA A 75 6.45 3.88 -19.04
C ALA A 75 6.92 3.27 -20.37
N SER A 76 6.53 3.86 -21.52
CA SER A 76 6.99 3.43 -22.84
C SER A 76 8.34 4.02 -23.25
N GLY A 77 8.99 4.81 -22.40
CA GLY A 77 10.28 5.45 -22.66
C GLY A 77 10.19 6.67 -23.58
N GLN A 78 8.99 7.26 -23.76
CA GLN A 78 8.85 8.55 -24.41
C GLN A 78 9.28 9.64 -23.45
N ILE A 79 10.11 10.58 -23.93
CA ILE A 79 10.71 11.65 -23.14
C ILE A 79 10.18 12.98 -23.66
N VAL A 80 9.80 13.86 -22.75
CA VAL A 80 9.46 15.26 -23.04
C VAL A 80 10.45 16.19 -22.39
N GLY A 81 10.59 17.35 -23.00
CA GLY A 81 11.50 18.36 -22.50
C GLY A 81 11.47 19.61 -23.34
N THR A 82 12.51 20.42 -23.20
CA THR A 82 12.60 21.74 -23.84
C THR A 82 13.98 21.93 -24.44
N TYR A 83 14.04 22.52 -25.60
CA TYR A 83 15.28 22.98 -26.23
C TYR A 83 15.20 24.46 -26.61
N THR A 84 16.33 25.11 -26.80
CA THR A 84 16.38 26.48 -27.31
C THR A 84 17.40 26.62 -28.43
N ASN A 85 16.98 27.37 -29.46
CA ASN A 85 17.83 27.92 -30.53
C ASN A 85 17.66 29.44 -30.65
N GLY A 86 17.13 30.06 -29.58
CA GLY A 86 16.71 31.44 -29.41
C GLY A 86 15.45 31.47 -28.55
N PRO A 87 14.25 31.20 -29.09
CA PRO A 87 13.06 30.86 -28.32
C PRO A 87 13.17 29.45 -27.69
N TYR A 88 12.35 29.19 -26.65
CA TYR A 88 12.24 27.87 -26.07
C TYR A 88 11.06 27.10 -26.66
N HIS A 89 11.31 25.87 -27.06
CA HIS A 89 10.37 24.97 -27.71
C HIS A 89 10.29 23.65 -26.93
N GLY A 90 9.09 23.12 -26.72
CA GLY A 90 8.92 21.77 -26.20
C GLY A 90 9.27 20.71 -27.25
N PHE A 91 9.65 19.51 -26.83
CA PHE A 91 9.87 18.36 -27.71
C PHE A 91 9.31 17.06 -27.14
N VAL A 92 9.09 16.09 -28.03
CA VAL A 92 8.91 14.66 -27.69
C VAL A 92 10.04 13.89 -28.37
N TYR A 93 10.73 13.07 -27.57
CA TYR A 93 11.74 12.11 -28.04
C TYR A 93 11.22 10.69 -27.82
N SER A 94 11.27 9.87 -28.86
CA SER A 94 10.77 8.49 -28.82
C SER A 94 11.52 7.61 -29.82
N GLY A 95 11.88 6.38 -29.41
CA GLY A 95 12.54 5.42 -30.28
C GLY A 95 13.87 5.91 -30.87
N GLY A 96 14.63 6.74 -30.14
CA GLY A 96 15.93 7.25 -30.59
C GLY A 96 15.85 8.52 -31.46
N THR A 97 14.67 9.12 -31.62
CA THR A 97 14.47 10.30 -32.48
C THR A 97 13.56 11.35 -31.84
N TYR A 98 13.75 12.61 -32.20
CA TYR A 98 12.85 13.70 -31.90
C TYR A 98 11.65 13.65 -32.85
N THR A 99 10.47 13.38 -32.33
CA THR A 99 9.28 13.05 -33.15
C THR A 99 8.27 14.20 -33.26
N LEU A 100 8.30 15.14 -32.32
CA LEU A 100 7.36 16.25 -32.28
C LEU A 100 8.01 17.47 -31.62
N THR A 101 7.77 18.65 -32.19
CA THR A 101 8.01 19.95 -31.55
C THR A 101 6.68 20.46 -30.99
N LEU A 102 6.71 20.90 -29.75
CA LEU A 102 5.54 21.39 -29.02
C LEU A 102 5.67 22.90 -28.85
N ASP A 103 4.78 23.63 -29.50
CA ASP A 103 4.64 25.06 -29.36
C ASP A 103 3.16 25.39 -29.12
N ASP A 104 2.83 25.91 -27.95
CA ASP A 104 1.47 26.38 -27.68
C ASP A 104 1.16 27.57 -28.60
N PRO A 105 0.05 27.53 -29.35
CA PRO A 105 -0.29 28.61 -30.28
C PRO A 105 -0.55 29.96 -29.59
N SER A 106 -0.76 29.99 -28.29
CA SER A 106 -0.91 31.22 -27.48
C SER A 106 0.41 31.74 -26.94
N ALA A 107 1.49 30.96 -27.04
CA ALA A 107 2.82 31.38 -26.61
C ALA A 107 3.38 32.48 -27.48
N THR A 108 4.04 33.44 -26.86
CA THR A 108 4.73 34.53 -27.57
C THR A 108 6.26 34.39 -27.54
N SER A 109 6.79 33.56 -26.63
CA SER A 109 8.25 33.43 -26.46
C SER A 109 8.71 32.04 -26.04
N ILE A 110 7.99 31.35 -25.20
CA ILE A 110 8.44 30.08 -24.66
C ILE A 110 7.28 29.08 -24.54
N THR A 111 7.61 27.81 -24.79
CA THR A 111 6.79 26.64 -24.42
C THR A 111 7.70 25.61 -23.76
N PHE A 112 7.36 25.23 -22.52
CA PHE A 112 8.06 24.20 -21.76
C PHE A 112 7.17 22.96 -21.62
N ALA A 113 7.60 21.82 -22.12
CA ALA A 113 6.99 20.52 -21.87
C ALA A 113 7.65 19.89 -20.65
N GLN A 114 6.88 19.57 -19.61
CA GLN A 114 7.39 19.16 -18.30
C GLN A 114 7.07 17.70 -17.97
N GLY A 115 5.82 17.27 -18.09
CA GLY A 115 5.35 15.95 -17.70
C GLY A 115 4.66 15.23 -18.87
N ILE A 116 4.74 13.90 -18.87
CA ILE A 116 4.06 13.03 -19.84
C ILE A 116 3.51 11.81 -19.12
N ASN A 117 2.25 11.42 -19.38
CA ASN A 117 1.67 10.20 -18.85
C ASN A 117 1.73 9.02 -19.83
N ALA A 118 1.23 7.86 -19.40
CA ALA A 118 1.23 6.63 -20.19
C ALA A 118 0.39 6.74 -21.47
N SER A 119 -0.64 7.59 -21.50
CA SER A 119 -1.50 7.86 -22.67
C SER A 119 -0.85 8.80 -23.68
N GLY A 120 0.32 9.39 -23.36
CA GLY A 120 1.00 10.38 -24.19
C GLY A 120 0.42 11.80 -24.05
N GLU A 121 -0.36 12.07 -23.01
CA GLU A 121 -0.79 13.41 -22.67
C GLU A 121 0.37 14.14 -21.99
N ILE A 122 0.59 15.41 -22.39
CA ILE A 122 1.74 16.20 -21.99
C ILE A 122 1.26 17.45 -21.28
N VAL A 123 1.88 17.76 -20.15
CA VAL A 123 1.67 19.00 -19.43
C VAL A 123 2.92 19.85 -19.41
N GLY A 124 2.71 21.14 -19.23
CA GLY A 124 3.78 22.12 -19.14
C GLY A 124 3.22 23.52 -19.02
N TYR A 125 4.01 24.51 -19.41
CA TYR A 125 3.57 25.90 -19.39
C TYR A 125 4.12 26.69 -20.57
N TYR A 126 3.42 27.75 -20.92
CA TYR A 126 3.85 28.70 -21.93
C TYR A 126 3.83 30.13 -21.39
N GLN A 127 4.57 31.03 -22.03
CA GLN A 127 4.52 32.45 -21.70
C GLN A 127 3.83 33.24 -22.80
N ASN A 128 2.86 34.05 -22.38
CA ASN A 128 2.27 35.10 -23.20
C ASN A 128 2.74 36.47 -22.66
N SER A 129 3.36 37.26 -23.51
CA SER A 129 3.96 38.55 -23.10
C SER A 129 2.97 39.57 -22.50
N SER A 130 1.67 39.40 -22.76
CA SER A 130 0.61 40.28 -22.26
C SER A 130 -0.07 39.76 -20.98
N THR A 131 -0.04 38.44 -20.71
CA THR A 131 -0.80 37.81 -19.62
C THR A 131 0.04 37.00 -18.66
N GLY A 132 1.32 36.73 -18.96
CA GLY A 132 2.23 35.98 -18.08
C GLY A 132 2.38 34.53 -18.42
N TYR A 133 2.54 33.66 -17.41
CA TYR A 133 2.71 32.22 -17.55
C TYR A 133 1.39 31.50 -17.37
N HIS A 134 1.13 30.53 -18.22
CA HIS A 134 -0.07 29.70 -18.23
C HIS A 134 0.31 28.24 -18.34
N GLY A 135 -0.28 27.39 -17.52
CA GLY A 135 -0.19 25.95 -17.69
C GLY A 135 -0.90 25.47 -18.94
N PHE A 136 -0.51 24.32 -19.49
CA PHE A 136 -1.24 23.65 -20.54
C PHE A 136 -1.32 22.14 -20.36
N LEU A 137 -2.36 21.55 -20.93
CA LEU A 137 -2.49 20.14 -21.24
C LEU A 137 -2.55 19.97 -22.76
N TYR A 138 -1.62 19.20 -23.31
CA TYR A 138 -1.64 18.78 -24.72
C TYR A 138 -2.11 17.33 -24.80
N SER A 139 -3.22 17.10 -25.50
CA SER A 139 -3.83 15.78 -25.69
C SER A 139 -4.44 15.69 -27.10
N GLY A 140 -4.15 14.62 -27.82
CA GLY A 140 -4.72 14.37 -29.15
C GLY A 140 -4.47 15.47 -30.18
N GLY A 141 -3.36 16.21 -30.09
CA GLY A 141 -3.03 17.32 -31.01
C GLY A 141 -3.61 18.68 -30.62
N SER A 142 -4.25 18.80 -29.47
CA SER A 142 -4.89 20.02 -29.00
C SER A 142 -4.33 20.50 -27.67
N TYR A 143 -4.21 21.80 -27.49
CA TYR A 143 -3.82 22.46 -26.26
C TYR A 143 -5.04 22.94 -25.47
N THR A 144 -5.03 22.71 -24.17
CA THR A 144 -6.01 23.26 -23.21
C THR A 144 -5.25 24.04 -22.17
N THR A 145 -5.58 25.32 -21.99
CA THR A 145 -4.96 26.18 -20.97
C THR A 145 -5.42 25.77 -19.58
N LEU A 146 -4.49 25.75 -18.64
CA LEU A 146 -4.68 25.45 -17.22
C LEU A 146 -4.28 26.68 -16.40
N ASP A 147 -5.26 27.37 -15.85
CA ASP A 147 -5.02 28.54 -14.99
C ASP A 147 -5.71 28.31 -13.64
N ASP A 148 -4.95 28.33 -12.55
CA ASP A 148 -5.52 28.32 -11.21
C ASP A 148 -5.99 29.74 -10.84
N LEU A 149 -7.29 29.87 -10.64
CA LEU A 149 -7.91 31.16 -10.32
C LEU A 149 -7.63 31.66 -8.89
N SER A 150 -7.01 30.83 -8.04
CA SER A 150 -6.54 31.22 -6.70
C SER A 150 -5.25 32.04 -6.77
N GLY A 151 -4.51 31.91 -7.87
CA GLY A 151 -3.27 32.63 -8.11
C GLY A 151 -3.46 34.02 -8.70
N THR A 152 -2.36 34.75 -8.81
CA THR A 152 -2.30 35.97 -9.66
C THR A 152 -2.41 35.56 -11.12
N ALA A 153 -3.09 36.37 -11.92
CA ALA A 153 -3.21 36.07 -13.35
C ALA A 153 -1.82 35.92 -13.99
N GLY A 154 -1.63 34.84 -14.76
CA GLY A 154 -0.38 34.57 -15.43
C GLY A 154 0.73 34.04 -14.50
N SER A 155 0.38 33.22 -13.50
CA SER A 155 1.34 32.63 -12.56
C SER A 155 1.23 31.11 -12.46
N THR A 156 0.44 30.42 -13.29
CA THR A 156 0.23 28.98 -13.21
C THR A 156 1.24 28.21 -14.05
N LEU A 157 1.95 27.27 -13.43
CA LEU A 157 2.90 26.37 -14.07
C LEU A 157 2.50 24.92 -13.79
N ALA A 158 2.23 24.11 -14.82
CA ALA A 158 1.96 22.70 -14.70
C ALA A 158 3.25 21.90 -14.89
N HIS A 159 3.51 20.90 -14.03
CA HIS A 159 4.76 20.16 -13.99
C HIS A 159 4.59 18.66 -14.21
N GLY A 160 3.72 17.99 -13.48
CA GLY A 160 3.54 16.54 -13.50
C GLY A 160 2.12 16.11 -13.85
N ILE A 161 2.00 14.94 -14.47
CA ILE A 161 0.71 14.32 -14.81
C ILE A 161 0.80 12.81 -14.61
N ASN A 162 -0.24 12.19 -14.02
CA ASN A 162 -0.33 10.74 -13.84
C ASN A 162 -1.27 10.09 -14.89
N ALA A 163 -1.39 8.75 -14.85
CA ALA A 163 -2.22 8.00 -15.79
C ALA A 163 -3.72 8.31 -15.70
N SER A 164 -4.21 8.77 -14.55
CA SER A 164 -5.61 9.18 -14.38
C SER A 164 -5.89 10.62 -14.82
N GLY A 165 -4.90 11.33 -15.36
CA GLY A 165 -5.02 12.72 -15.82
C GLY A 165 -5.03 13.75 -14.68
N GLN A 166 -4.60 13.37 -13.48
CA GLN A 166 -4.36 14.32 -12.39
C GLN A 166 -3.06 15.07 -12.68
N ILE A 167 -3.09 16.40 -12.52
CA ILE A 167 -1.98 17.30 -12.85
C ILE A 167 -1.54 18.04 -11.60
N VAL A 168 -0.23 18.14 -11.40
CA VAL A 168 0.36 18.93 -10.32
C VAL A 168 1.22 20.07 -10.89
N GLY A 169 1.37 21.10 -10.09
CA GLY A 169 2.16 22.27 -10.46
C GLY A 169 2.18 23.31 -9.36
N GLU A 170 2.45 24.56 -9.74
CA GLU A 170 2.46 25.67 -8.81
C GLU A 170 1.74 26.91 -9.39
N TYR A 171 1.29 27.77 -8.49
CA TYR A 171 0.86 29.12 -8.78
C TYR A 171 1.40 30.09 -7.72
N VAL A 172 1.44 31.36 -8.03
CA VAL A 172 1.87 32.40 -7.08
C VAL A 172 0.66 33.25 -6.68
N ASP A 173 0.45 33.41 -5.37
CA ASP A 173 -0.64 34.24 -4.84
C ASP A 173 -0.35 35.76 -4.94
N SER A 174 -1.32 36.60 -4.56
CA SER A 174 -1.17 38.03 -4.56
C SER A 174 -0.15 38.59 -3.54
N GLY A 175 0.28 37.77 -2.61
CA GLY A 175 1.34 38.07 -1.63
C GLY A 175 2.73 37.67 -2.12
N GLY A 176 2.85 37.02 -3.28
CA GLY A 176 4.11 36.54 -3.84
C GLY A 176 4.55 35.20 -3.31
N THR A 177 3.65 34.43 -2.64
CA THR A 177 3.93 33.09 -2.13
C THR A 177 3.58 32.04 -3.18
N SER A 178 4.48 31.08 -3.42
CA SER A 178 4.22 29.91 -4.26
C SER A 178 3.38 28.88 -3.50
N HIS A 179 2.36 28.38 -4.15
CA HIS A 179 1.52 27.28 -3.68
C HIS A 179 1.52 26.16 -4.70
N GLY A 180 1.72 24.93 -4.24
CA GLY A 180 1.46 23.77 -5.07
C GLY A 180 -0.04 23.64 -5.37
N PHE A 181 -0.38 22.96 -6.46
CA PHE A 181 -1.75 22.54 -6.74
C PHE A 181 -1.84 21.11 -7.22
N LEU A 182 -3.00 20.51 -6.98
CA LEU A 182 -3.50 19.30 -7.63
C LEU A 182 -4.74 19.66 -8.43
N TYR A 183 -4.69 19.49 -9.75
CA TYR A 183 -5.85 19.58 -10.64
C TYR A 183 -6.39 18.20 -10.95
N SER A 184 -7.68 17.98 -10.68
CA SER A 184 -8.36 16.72 -10.93
C SER A 184 -9.82 16.98 -11.32
N GLY A 185 -10.25 16.45 -12.48
CA GLY A 185 -11.64 16.56 -12.93
C GLY A 185 -12.18 17.98 -13.04
N GLY A 186 -11.36 18.96 -13.38
CA GLY A 186 -11.77 20.38 -13.50
C GLY A 186 -11.65 21.19 -12.21
N THR A 187 -11.15 20.61 -11.12
CA THR A 187 -11.04 21.26 -9.81
C THR A 187 -9.59 21.38 -9.38
N TYR A 188 -9.21 22.56 -8.88
CA TYR A 188 -7.91 22.82 -8.26
C TYR A 188 -8.00 22.65 -6.75
N THR A 189 -7.03 21.94 -6.18
CA THR A 189 -6.82 21.82 -4.73
C THR A 189 -5.44 22.39 -4.41
N THR A 190 -5.38 23.39 -3.53
CA THR A 190 -4.11 24.00 -3.10
C THR A 190 -3.35 23.04 -2.20
N LEU A 191 -2.05 22.91 -2.46
CA LEU A 191 -1.08 22.14 -1.69
C LEU A 191 -0.11 23.11 -1.01
N THR A 192 -0.13 23.16 0.31
CA THR A 192 0.78 23.98 1.10
C THR A 192 1.36 23.15 2.22
N ASP A 193 2.68 22.94 2.18
CA ASP A 193 3.38 22.23 3.26
C ASP A 193 3.30 23.08 4.54
N PRO A 194 2.92 22.49 5.68
CA PRO A 194 2.77 23.22 6.94
C PRO A 194 4.06 23.84 7.48
N PHE A 195 5.22 23.38 7.01
CA PHE A 195 6.54 23.93 7.38
C PHE A 195 7.07 24.95 6.37
N ALA A 196 6.36 25.18 5.27
CA ALA A 196 6.74 26.18 4.29
C ALA A 196 6.64 27.59 4.88
N ILE A 197 7.65 28.42 4.63
CA ILE A 197 7.57 29.85 4.97
C ILE A 197 6.71 30.58 3.93
N SER A 198 6.04 31.65 4.36
CA SER A 198 5.20 32.49 3.52
C SER A 198 5.42 33.99 3.82
N GLY A 199 5.12 34.82 2.84
CA GLY A 199 5.03 36.27 3.07
C GLY A 199 6.35 37.05 3.13
N ASP A 200 7.47 36.48 2.67
CA ASP A 200 8.71 37.23 2.46
C ASP A 200 8.80 37.71 0.99
N PRO A 201 8.53 38.98 0.70
CA PRO A 201 8.54 39.48 -0.68
C PRO A 201 9.94 39.58 -1.30
N ASN A 202 11.00 39.35 -0.51
CA ASN A 202 12.38 39.46 -0.96
C ASN A 202 13.02 38.08 -1.26
N HIS A 203 12.37 36.99 -0.89
CA HIS A 203 12.88 35.62 -1.07
C HIS A 203 11.80 34.74 -1.67
N THR A 204 12.23 33.72 -2.42
CA THR A 204 11.37 32.61 -2.81
C THR A 204 10.85 31.89 -1.56
N ASN A 205 9.56 31.62 -1.53
CA ASN A 205 8.88 31.03 -0.38
C ASN A 205 7.70 30.16 -0.84
N GLY A 206 7.17 29.36 0.07
CA GLY A 206 6.00 28.52 -0.20
C GLY A 206 6.32 27.07 -0.59
N THR A 207 5.42 26.46 -1.33
CA THR A 207 5.43 25.02 -1.72
C THR A 207 5.36 24.90 -3.23
N VAL A 208 6.17 24.01 -3.81
CA VAL A 208 6.21 23.70 -5.25
C VAL A 208 5.98 22.21 -5.43
N ALA A 209 4.95 21.80 -6.16
CA ALA A 209 4.67 20.42 -6.52
C ALA A 209 5.19 20.13 -7.94
N LEU A 210 6.04 19.11 -8.12
CA LEU A 210 6.75 18.84 -9.37
C LEU A 210 6.36 17.52 -10.02
N GLY A 211 6.17 16.46 -9.25
CA GLY A 211 5.87 15.11 -9.76
C GLY A 211 4.67 14.48 -9.07
N ILE A 212 4.01 13.59 -9.78
CA ILE A 212 2.89 12.79 -9.26
C ILE A 212 2.96 11.39 -9.88
N ASN A 213 2.72 10.34 -9.07
CA ASN A 213 2.58 8.97 -9.56
C ASN A 213 1.10 8.55 -9.64
N ASP A 214 0.84 7.33 -10.12
CA ASP A 214 -0.53 6.82 -10.32
C ASP A 214 -1.27 6.52 -9.01
N ALA A 215 -0.53 6.37 -7.90
CA ALA A 215 -1.08 6.30 -6.55
C ALA A 215 -1.54 7.66 -5.99
N GLY A 216 -1.31 8.75 -6.73
CA GLY A 216 -1.62 10.10 -6.27
C GLY A 216 -0.61 10.65 -5.24
N GLN A 217 0.54 10.00 -5.08
CA GLN A 217 1.65 10.54 -4.29
C GLN A 217 2.31 11.68 -5.06
N ILE A 218 2.45 12.83 -4.41
CA ILE A 218 2.97 14.06 -5.02
C ILE A 218 4.30 14.39 -4.38
N VAL A 219 5.27 14.76 -5.21
CA VAL A 219 6.61 15.17 -4.76
C VAL A 219 6.92 16.60 -5.20
N GLY A 220 7.82 17.21 -4.47
CA GLY A 220 8.28 18.56 -4.73
C GLY A 220 9.20 19.06 -3.63
N TYR A 221 9.19 20.34 -3.42
CA TYR A 221 9.94 20.96 -2.33
C TYR A 221 9.17 22.15 -1.73
N TYR A 222 9.54 22.48 -0.50
CA TYR A 222 9.09 23.70 0.15
C TYR A 222 10.29 24.52 0.64
N TYR A 223 10.10 25.81 0.82
CA TYR A 223 11.11 26.68 1.38
C TYR A 223 10.97 26.76 2.90
N GLY A 224 11.98 26.29 3.63
CA GLY A 224 12.04 26.31 5.07
C GLY A 224 12.59 27.62 5.63
N SER A 225 12.56 27.77 6.96
CA SER A 225 13.10 28.96 7.61
C SER A 225 14.64 29.00 7.48
N PRO A 226 15.22 30.15 7.08
CA PRO A 226 16.66 30.29 7.01
C PRO A 226 17.31 30.22 8.40
N ALA A 227 18.54 29.71 8.48
CA ALA A 227 19.28 29.56 9.74
C ALA A 227 19.57 30.92 10.40
N GLN A 228 19.81 31.96 9.60
CA GLN A 228 20.02 33.32 10.06
C GLN A 228 19.22 34.32 9.21
N ALA A 229 18.87 35.48 9.80
CA ALA A 229 18.21 36.55 9.08
C ALA A 229 19.10 37.08 7.95
N GLY A 230 18.62 37.01 6.72
CA GLY A 230 19.34 37.41 5.51
C GLY A 230 19.97 36.28 4.71
N ASP A 231 19.94 35.05 5.22
CA ASP A 231 20.30 33.88 4.44
C ASP A 231 19.17 33.50 3.46
N SER A 232 19.54 32.85 2.36
CA SER A 232 18.54 32.25 1.46
C SER A 232 17.81 31.11 2.16
N PRO A 233 16.46 31.02 2.02
CA PRO A 233 15.70 29.92 2.58
C PRO A 233 16.14 28.57 1.99
N PRO A 234 16.39 27.54 2.83
CA PRO A 234 16.71 26.19 2.34
C PRO A 234 15.48 25.57 1.67
N ARG A 235 15.73 24.74 0.68
CA ARG A 235 14.70 23.85 0.11
C ARG A 235 14.68 22.53 0.85
N HIS A 236 13.50 22.08 1.17
CA HIS A 236 13.26 20.76 1.73
C HIS A 236 12.39 19.96 0.78
N GLY A 237 12.86 18.77 0.39
CA GLY A 237 12.07 17.84 -0.41
C GLY A 237 10.88 17.30 0.37
N PHE A 238 9.77 17.01 -0.31
CA PHE A 238 8.62 16.37 0.32
C PHE A 238 8.01 15.28 -0.56
N ILE A 239 7.33 14.32 0.10
CA ILE A 239 6.28 13.48 -0.46
C ILE A 239 4.98 13.83 0.26
N TYR A 240 3.93 14.12 -0.52
CA TYR A 240 2.56 14.28 -0.03
C TYR A 240 1.74 13.08 -0.44
N SER A 241 1.08 12.43 0.54
CA SER A 241 0.22 11.28 0.32
C SER A 241 -0.93 11.31 1.33
N GLY A 242 -2.17 11.15 0.85
CA GLY A 242 -3.35 11.07 1.72
C GLY A 242 -3.54 12.24 2.70
N GLY A 243 -3.11 13.45 2.35
CA GLY A 243 -3.21 14.63 3.24
C GLY A 243 -1.97 14.87 4.11
N ILE A 244 -0.96 14.02 4.06
CA ILE A 244 0.24 14.08 4.91
C ILE A 244 1.46 14.45 4.10
N TYR A 245 2.23 15.44 4.59
CA TYR A 245 3.54 15.79 4.07
C TYR A 245 4.64 15.06 4.86
N THR A 246 5.55 14.41 4.14
CA THR A 246 6.75 13.78 4.70
C THR A 246 7.98 14.44 4.08
N THR A 247 8.85 15.02 4.89
CA THR A 247 10.10 15.64 4.43
C THR A 247 11.10 14.58 3.98
N ILE A 248 11.71 14.80 2.82
CA ILE A 248 12.75 13.96 2.24
C ILE A 248 13.95 14.84 1.91
N ASP A 249 14.92 14.85 2.80
CA ASP A 249 16.17 15.59 2.61
C ASP A 249 17.33 14.63 2.40
N ASN A 250 18.13 14.89 1.38
CA ASN A 250 19.38 14.15 1.20
C ASN A 250 20.34 14.48 2.36
N PRO A 251 20.84 13.49 3.10
CA PRO A 251 21.70 13.71 4.27
C PRO A 251 23.03 14.40 3.94
N SER A 252 23.43 14.45 2.68
CA SER A 252 24.64 15.14 2.21
C SER A 252 24.37 16.60 1.78
N ALA A 253 23.11 17.05 1.82
CA ALA A 253 22.74 18.42 1.45
C ALA A 253 23.33 19.45 2.43
N ASN A 254 23.70 20.61 1.89
CA ASN A 254 24.09 21.79 2.67
C ASN A 254 22.86 22.67 3.02
N PHE A 255 23.15 23.92 3.44
CA PHE A 255 22.13 24.90 3.78
C PHE A 255 21.20 25.32 2.62
N LEU A 256 21.50 24.99 1.36
CA LEU A 256 20.62 25.24 0.21
C LEU A 256 19.59 24.12 0.00
N GLY A 257 19.83 22.97 0.64
CA GLY A 257 18.84 21.91 0.84
C GLY A 257 18.68 20.95 -0.32
N THR A 258 17.50 20.33 -0.37
CA THR A 258 17.12 19.25 -1.28
C THR A 258 15.90 19.65 -2.10
N SER A 259 15.90 19.31 -3.39
CA SER A 259 14.73 19.39 -4.27
C SER A 259 14.40 18.00 -4.79
N VAL A 260 13.19 17.53 -4.53
CA VAL A 260 12.63 16.29 -5.14
C VAL A 260 11.87 16.70 -6.39
N THR A 261 12.13 16.05 -7.52
CA THR A 261 11.63 16.48 -8.83
C THR A 261 10.73 15.46 -9.51
N GLY A 262 10.92 14.16 -9.25
CA GLY A 262 10.13 13.10 -9.87
C GLY A 262 9.92 11.92 -8.96
N ILE A 263 8.85 11.17 -9.20
CA ILE A 263 8.47 9.94 -8.50
C ILE A 263 7.88 8.95 -9.49
N ASN A 264 8.21 7.66 -9.32
CA ASN A 264 7.59 6.56 -10.08
C ASN A 264 6.55 5.81 -9.23
N ASN A 265 5.88 4.79 -9.83
CA ASN A 265 4.88 3.99 -9.13
C ASN A 265 5.45 3.02 -8.09
N LEU A 266 6.76 2.81 -8.10
CA LEU A 266 7.48 2.03 -7.06
C LEU A 266 7.87 2.89 -5.84
N GLY A 267 7.48 4.18 -5.81
CA GLY A 267 7.83 5.10 -4.73
C GLY A 267 9.29 5.54 -4.73
N GLN A 268 10.04 5.25 -5.79
CA GLN A 268 11.38 5.76 -5.99
C GLN A 268 11.30 7.23 -6.39
N VAL A 269 12.11 8.07 -5.77
CA VAL A 269 12.14 9.50 -6.06
C VAL A 269 13.50 9.94 -6.58
N VAL A 270 13.48 10.88 -7.50
CA VAL A 270 14.69 11.54 -8.01
C VAL A 270 14.66 13.02 -7.66
N GLY A 271 15.85 13.61 -7.62
CA GLY A 271 15.99 15.02 -7.33
C GLY A 271 17.46 15.43 -7.31
N TYR A 272 17.72 16.61 -6.79
CA TYR A 272 19.07 17.13 -6.66
C TYR A 272 19.28 17.87 -5.34
N TYR A 273 20.50 17.92 -4.90
CA TYR A 273 20.93 18.63 -3.69
C TYR A 273 22.25 19.34 -3.94
N GLN A 274 22.53 20.35 -3.15
CA GLN A 274 23.84 21.00 -3.16
C GLN A 274 24.62 20.61 -1.90
N ASN A 275 25.89 20.26 -2.08
CA ASN A 275 26.81 20.04 -0.98
C ASN A 275 27.83 21.20 -0.82
N ASN A 276 28.62 21.19 0.27
CA ASN A 276 29.58 22.26 0.59
C ASN A 276 30.86 22.27 -0.27
N SER A 277 31.07 21.28 -1.13
CA SER A 277 32.40 21.05 -1.71
C SER A 277 32.47 21.03 -3.25
N SER A 278 31.37 20.74 -3.98
CA SER A 278 31.50 20.39 -5.39
C SER A 278 30.34 20.76 -6.31
N GLY A 279 29.34 21.52 -5.84
CA GLY A 279 28.22 21.91 -6.70
C GLY A 279 26.94 21.11 -6.47
N GLU A 280 26.12 21.00 -7.51
CA GLU A 280 24.82 20.33 -7.45
C GLU A 280 24.94 18.89 -7.92
N HIS A 281 24.38 17.99 -7.15
CA HIS A 281 24.39 16.54 -7.36
C HIS A 281 23.00 16.01 -7.53
N GLY A 282 22.80 15.17 -8.54
CA GLY A 282 21.59 14.37 -8.65
C GLY A 282 21.53 13.26 -7.61
N PHE A 283 20.34 12.79 -7.29
CA PHE A 283 20.15 11.60 -6.47
C PHE A 283 18.93 10.78 -6.91
N LEU A 284 19.02 9.48 -6.66
CA LEU A 284 17.91 8.54 -6.58
C LEU A 284 17.74 8.16 -5.11
N ALA A 285 16.55 8.34 -4.57
CA ALA A 285 16.21 7.81 -3.26
C ALA A 285 15.19 6.68 -3.41
N THR A 286 15.51 5.54 -2.83
CA THR A 286 14.66 4.35 -2.79
C THR A 286 14.24 4.11 -1.36
N LEU A 287 13.00 3.67 -1.15
CA LEU A 287 12.59 3.20 0.17
C LEU A 287 13.55 2.10 0.60
N GLY A 288 14.21 2.33 1.72
CA GLY A 288 15.00 1.28 2.37
C GLY A 288 14.07 0.17 2.87
N PRO A 289 14.60 -1.02 3.14
CA PRO A 289 13.80 -2.08 3.74
C PRO A 289 13.23 -1.61 5.09
N ASN A 290 12.00 -2.00 5.38
CA ASN A 290 11.43 -1.79 6.70
C ASN A 290 12.33 -2.48 7.74
N PRO A 291 12.47 -1.93 8.94
CA PRO A 291 13.20 -2.60 10.00
C PRO A 291 12.49 -3.90 10.41
N PRO A 292 13.22 -4.86 10.98
CA PRO A 292 12.61 -6.06 11.56
C PRO A 292 11.58 -5.69 12.62
N ALA A 293 10.61 -6.59 12.81
CA ALA A 293 9.59 -6.45 13.84
C ALA A 293 10.21 -6.12 15.21
N PRO A 294 9.65 -5.16 15.97
CA PRO A 294 10.12 -4.82 17.29
C PRO A 294 10.12 -6.02 18.25
N ALA A 295 11.01 -6.00 19.22
CA ALA A 295 11.02 -7.02 20.26
C ALA A 295 9.68 -7.06 21.00
N GLY A 296 9.09 -8.25 21.13
CA GLY A 296 7.79 -8.45 21.76
C GLY A 296 6.62 -8.52 20.76
N THR A 297 6.85 -8.36 19.46
CA THR A 297 5.84 -8.67 18.44
C THR A 297 5.47 -10.15 18.52
N SER A 298 4.19 -10.41 18.59
CA SER A 298 3.63 -11.77 18.66
C SER A 298 2.66 -12.06 17.50
N ALA A 299 2.13 -11.02 16.87
CA ALA A 299 1.26 -11.12 15.71
C ALA A 299 1.46 -9.95 14.75
N ASP A 300 1.12 -10.18 13.50
CA ASP A 300 1.05 -9.17 12.46
C ASP A 300 -0.39 -9.01 11.97
N MET A 301 -0.82 -7.77 11.72
CA MET A 301 -2.10 -7.46 11.10
C MET A 301 -1.84 -6.79 9.76
N ILE A 302 -2.44 -7.29 8.69
CA ILE A 302 -2.33 -6.66 7.37
C ILE A 302 -3.63 -5.96 7.03
N LEU A 303 -3.52 -4.70 6.63
CA LEU A 303 -4.62 -3.90 6.11
C LEU A 303 -4.38 -3.54 4.64
N ARG A 304 -5.46 -3.43 3.87
CA ARG A 304 -5.49 -2.98 2.49
C ARG A 304 -6.36 -1.74 2.35
N HIS A 305 -5.85 -0.71 1.74
CA HIS A 305 -6.64 0.46 1.37
C HIS A 305 -7.47 0.18 0.11
N GLY A 306 -8.78 0.39 0.19
CA GLY A 306 -9.71 -0.05 -0.85
C GLY A 306 -9.64 0.76 -2.15
N SER A 307 -9.26 2.04 -2.09
CA SER A 307 -9.30 2.95 -3.24
C SER A 307 -8.05 2.91 -4.11
N ASP A 308 -6.88 2.59 -3.53
CA ASP A 308 -5.59 2.62 -4.24
C ASP A 308 -4.82 1.30 -4.18
N GLY A 309 -5.25 0.34 -3.33
CA GLY A 309 -4.60 -0.96 -3.18
C GLY A 309 -3.30 -0.94 -2.38
N LEU A 310 -3.08 0.09 -1.56
CA LEU A 310 -1.96 0.14 -0.62
C LEU A 310 -2.12 -0.93 0.47
N TYR A 311 -1.04 -1.64 0.79
CA TYR A 311 -0.97 -2.60 1.88
C TYR A 311 -0.08 -2.08 3.00
N GLU A 312 -0.53 -2.26 4.23
CA GLU A 312 0.24 -1.97 5.45
C GLU A 312 0.25 -3.17 6.38
N ILE A 313 1.39 -3.37 7.05
CA ILE A 313 1.58 -4.38 8.10
C ILE A 313 1.76 -3.67 9.44
N TYR A 314 1.11 -4.21 10.46
CA TYR A 314 1.12 -3.70 11.83
C TYR A 314 1.64 -4.79 12.75
N ASP A 315 2.79 -4.56 13.37
CA ASP A 315 3.35 -5.43 14.40
C ASP A 315 2.55 -5.26 15.71
N ILE A 316 2.02 -6.34 16.24
CA ILE A 316 1.21 -6.35 17.46
C ILE A 316 1.88 -7.20 18.54
N GLY A 317 1.92 -6.69 19.75
CA GLY A 317 2.37 -7.40 20.93
C GLY A 317 1.82 -6.79 22.21
N ASN A 318 1.59 -7.61 23.22
CA ASN A 318 0.95 -7.17 24.49
C ASN A 318 -0.37 -6.42 24.25
N SER A 319 -1.15 -6.86 23.26
CA SER A 319 -2.44 -6.24 22.83
C SER A 319 -2.31 -4.78 22.41
N ALA A 320 -1.17 -4.36 21.89
CA ALA A 320 -0.89 -3.02 21.39
C ALA A 320 -0.17 -3.07 20.03
N ILE A 321 -0.38 -2.05 19.21
CA ILE A 321 0.44 -1.85 18.00
C ILE A 321 1.82 -1.35 18.45
N LEU A 322 2.86 -2.09 18.09
CA LEU A 322 4.25 -1.76 18.38
C LEU A 322 4.89 -0.96 17.26
N ALA A 323 4.54 -1.28 16.01
CA ALA A 323 5.01 -0.58 14.82
C ALA A 323 4.04 -0.79 13.65
N ALA A 324 4.18 0.01 12.60
CA ALA A 324 3.44 -0.13 11.35
C ALA A 324 4.33 0.28 10.17
N TYR A 325 4.20 -0.45 9.06
CA TYR A 325 5.01 -0.24 7.87
C TYR A 325 4.20 -0.45 6.60
N SER A 326 4.55 0.28 5.55
CA SER A 326 4.00 0.05 4.22
C SER A 326 4.65 -1.18 3.59
N LEU A 327 3.84 -2.07 3.04
CA LEU A 327 4.28 -3.19 2.20
C LEU A 327 4.30 -2.83 0.71
N GLY A 328 3.77 -1.66 0.35
CA GLY A 328 3.66 -1.23 -1.03
C GLY A 328 2.22 -1.32 -1.57
N GLN A 329 2.09 -1.09 -2.86
CA GLN A 329 0.80 -0.98 -3.53
C GLN A 329 0.65 -2.04 -4.62
N VAL A 330 -0.52 -2.67 -4.67
CA VAL A 330 -0.90 -3.59 -5.74
C VAL A 330 -2.19 -3.08 -6.39
N GLY A 331 -2.35 -3.26 -7.68
CA GLY A 331 -3.53 -2.78 -8.41
C GLY A 331 -4.86 -3.14 -7.73
N THR A 332 -5.85 -2.29 -7.85
CA THR A 332 -7.16 -2.45 -7.18
C THR A 332 -7.95 -3.67 -7.65
N ASP A 333 -7.59 -4.24 -8.79
CA ASP A 333 -8.12 -5.50 -9.33
C ASP A 333 -7.58 -6.74 -8.60
N TRP A 334 -6.53 -6.61 -7.79
CA TRP A 334 -6.03 -7.66 -6.93
C TRP A 334 -6.72 -7.61 -5.56
N GLN A 335 -7.35 -8.71 -5.19
CA GLN A 335 -8.08 -8.85 -3.94
C GLN A 335 -7.29 -9.73 -2.98
N PHE A 336 -7.29 -9.38 -1.71
CA PHE A 336 -6.71 -10.20 -0.66
C PHE A 336 -7.48 -11.51 -0.51
N VAL A 337 -6.77 -12.63 -0.44
CA VAL A 337 -7.33 -13.98 -0.25
C VAL A 337 -7.03 -14.51 1.15
N GLY A 338 -5.81 -14.36 1.62
CA GLY A 338 -5.43 -14.82 2.95
C GLY A 338 -3.93 -14.75 3.21
N LEU A 339 -3.56 -15.12 4.43
CA LEU A 339 -2.17 -15.28 4.88
C LEU A 339 -1.86 -16.76 5.08
N GLY A 340 -0.60 -17.15 4.86
CA GLY A 340 -0.12 -18.51 5.07
C GLY A 340 1.40 -18.59 5.00
N GLY A 341 1.94 -19.76 5.28
CA GLY A 341 3.37 -20.05 5.08
C GLY A 341 3.57 -20.71 3.72
N PHE A 342 3.56 -19.94 2.65
CA PHE A 342 3.73 -20.45 1.29
C PHE A 342 5.21 -20.62 0.93
N PHE A 343 6.08 -19.88 1.62
CA PHE A 343 7.53 -19.97 1.45
C PHE A 343 8.25 -19.89 2.81
N GLY A 344 9.26 -20.73 3.02
CA GLY A 344 10.05 -20.69 4.24
C GLY A 344 9.35 -21.27 5.47
N THR A 345 9.48 -20.62 6.61
CA THR A 345 8.95 -21.06 7.92
C THR A 345 8.08 -20.00 8.61
N ASP A 346 7.86 -18.86 7.97
CA ASP A 346 6.94 -17.84 8.48
C ASP A 346 5.50 -18.10 8.03
N THR A 347 4.57 -17.33 8.59
CA THR A 347 3.13 -17.49 8.34
C THR A 347 2.51 -16.21 7.81
N SER A 348 3.33 -15.23 7.46
CA SER A 348 2.89 -13.88 7.08
C SER A 348 2.82 -13.68 5.57
N ASP A 349 3.07 -14.72 4.74
CA ASP A 349 2.99 -14.59 3.30
C ASP A 349 1.56 -14.29 2.86
N MET A 350 1.43 -13.38 1.91
CA MET A 350 0.15 -12.87 1.45
C MET A 350 -0.22 -13.46 0.10
N LEU A 351 -1.41 -14.06 0.00
CA LEU A 351 -1.98 -14.51 -1.26
C LEU A 351 -3.02 -13.50 -1.76
N LEU A 352 -2.85 -13.07 -3.01
CA LEU A 352 -3.78 -12.22 -3.72
C LEU A 352 -4.41 -12.96 -4.91
N ARG A 353 -5.62 -12.56 -5.29
CA ARG A 353 -6.31 -13.02 -6.49
C ARG A 353 -6.76 -11.85 -7.35
N ASN A 354 -6.45 -11.92 -8.63
CA ASN A 354 -6.95 -10.93 -9.60
C ASN A 354 -8.43 -11.16 -9.89
N SER A 355 -9.26 -10.15 -9.65
CA SER A 355 -10.72 -10.21 -9.80
C SER A 355 -11.19 -10.27 -11.25
N ASN A 356 -10.34 -9.93 -12.22
CA ASN A 356 -10.67 -9.93 -13.64
C ASN A 356 -10.24 -11.22 -14.34
N THR A 357 -9.10 -11.79 -13.92
CA THR A 357 -8.49 -12.94 -14.60
C THR A 357 -8.58 -14.25 -13.80
N GLY A 358 -8.77 -14.17 -12.49
CA GLY A 358 -8.69 -15.32 -11.58
C GLY A 358 -7.27 -15.77 -11.27
N GLY A 359 -6.25 -15.00 -11.69
CA GLY A 359 -4.85 -15.29 -11.38
C GLY A 359 -4.54 -15.16 -9.90
N PHE A 360 -3.67 -16.04 -9.37
CA PHE A 360 -3.19 -15.99 -8.00
C PHE A 360 -1.72 -15.59 -7.95
N GLU A 361 -1.37 -14.74 -7.00
CA GLU A 361 0.00 -14.29 -6.75
C GLU A 361 0.30 -14.31 -5.25
N VAL A 362 1.43 -14.91 -4.87
CA VAL A 362 1.95 -14.94 -3.50
C VAL A 362 2.99 -13.87 -3.34
N TYR A 363 2.95 -13.18 -2.22
CA TYR A 363 3.95 -12.22 -1.78
C TYR A 363 4.58 -12.72 -0.48
N ASP A 364 5.86 -13.08 -0.53
CA ASP A 364 6.63 -13.51 0.64
C ASP A 364 6.94 -12.29 1.50
N ILE A 365 6.55 -12.33 2.76
CA ILE A 365 6.77 -11.24 3.70
C ILE A 365 7.72 -11.70 4.79
N SER A 366 8.84 -11.01 4.95
CA SER A 366 9.81 -11.25 6.02
C SER A 366 10.36 -9.94 6.55
N ASN A 367 10.45 -9.83 7.88
CA ASN A 367 10.89 -8.61 8.56
C ASN A 367 10.15 -7.35 8.05
N ASN A 368 8.82 -7.44 7.92
CA ASN A 368 7.95 -6.35 7.46
C ASN A 368 8.23 -5.87 6.02
N ASN A 369 8.83 -6.71 5.19
CA ASN A 369 9.13 -6.42 3.80
C ASN A 369 8.62 -7.51 2.89
N ILE A 370 8.14 -7.15 1.70
CA ILE A 370 7.97 -8.11 0.61
C ILE A 370 9.36 -8.45 0.10
N THR A 371 9.72 -9.72 0.20
CA THR A 371 11.04 -10.23 -0.20
C THR A 371 11.02 -10.92 -1.56
N ASN A 372 9.86 -11.40 -1.96
CA ASN A 372 9.66 -12.07 -3.25
C ASN A 372 8.17 -12.03 -3.65
N ALA A 373 7.88 -12.22 -4.93
CA ALA A 373 6.53 -12.43 -5.44
C ALA A 373 6.54 -13.54 -6.49
N ALA A 374 5.50 -14.38 -6.48
CA ALA A 374 5.39 -15.50 -7.41
C ALA A 374 3.95 -15.70 -7.89
N PHE A 375 3.79 -15.87 -9.20
CA PHE A 375 2.51 -16.21 -9.81
C PHE A 375 2.27 -17.71 -9.71
N LEU A 376 1.17 -18.11 -9.05
CA LEU A 376 0.81 -19.52 -8.83
C LEU A 376 0.02 -20.13 -9.99
N GLY A 377 -0.64 -19.31 -10.82
CA GLY A 377 -1.50 -19.78 -11.89
C GLY A 377 -2.85 -19.07 -11.90
N THR A 378 -3.74 -19.54 -12.77
CA THR A 378 -5.08 -18.95 -12.97
C THR A 378 -6.15 -20.01 -12.75
N VAL A 379 -7.15 -19.68 -11.95
CA VAL A 379 -8.33 -20.51 -11.70
C VAL A 379 -9.58 -19.70 -12.10
N GLY A 380 -10.56 -20.37 -12.69
CA GLY A 380 -11.79 -19.71 -13.14
C GLY A 380 -12.49 -18.91 -12.04
N LEU A 381 -13.10 -17.80 -12.39
CA LEU A 381 -13.75 -16.88 -11.42
C LEU A 381 -14.95 -17.51 -10.70
N GLU A 382 -15.49 -18.59 -11.20
CA GLU A 382 -16.55 -19.38 -10.57
C GLU A 382 -16.09 -20.14 -9.32
N TRP A 383 -14.76 -20.32 -9.12
CA TRP A 383 -14.22 -20.96 -7.95
C TRP A 383 -14.03 -19.97 -6.80
N GLN A 384 -14.42 -20.36 -5.61
CA GLN A 384 -14.24 -19.59 -4.37
C GLN A 384 -13.19 -20.28 -3.48
N VAL A 385 -12.22 -19.52 -3.01
CA VAL A 385 -11.27 -20.02 -2.01
C VAL A 385 -12.02 -20.19 -0.69
N LEU A 386 -11.95 -21.39 -0.11
CA LEU A 386 -12.48 -21.68 1.21
C LEU A 386 -11.46 -21.35 2.31
N GLY A 387 -10.18 -21.52 2.06
CA GLY A 387 -9.06 -21.17 2.95
C GLY A 387 -7.88 -22.10 2.80
N PHE A 388 -7.04 -22.10 3.82
CA PHE A 388 -5.75 -22.78 3.83
C PHE A 388 -5.65 -23.76 4.98
N GLY A 389 -4.87 -24.82 4.77
CA GLY A 389 -4.59 -25.85 5.76
C GLY A 389 -3.53 -26.82 5.27
N ASN A 390 -3.19 -27.82 6.10
CA ASN A 390 -2.33 -28.91 5.71
C ASN A 390 -3.20 -30.14 5.34
N PHE A 391 -3.89 -30.06 4.20
CA PHE A 391 -4.82 -31.11 3.75
C PHE A 391 -4.09 -32.32 3.19
N SER A 392 -2.94 -32.10 2.56
CA SER A 392 -2.07 -33.16 2.04
C SER A 392 -1.36 -33.94 3.14
N SER A 393 -1.38 -33.48 4.41
CA SER A 393 -0.63 -34.03 5.54
C SER A 393 0.89 -34.08 5.33
N ARG A 394 1.41 -33.20 4.43
CA ARG A 394 2.85 -33.10 4.10
C ARG A 394 3.55 -31.95 4.80
N GLY A 395 2.82 -31.21 5.64
CA GLY A 395 3.33 -30.00 6.30
C GLY A 395 3.50 -28.83 5.35
N GLU A 396 2.70 -28.76 4.31
CA GLU A 396 2.61 -27.69 3.32
C GLU A 396 1.39 -26.81 3.61
N THR A 397 1.33 -25.63 3.03
CA THR A 397 0.13 -24.78 3.07
C THR A 397 -0.68 -25.04 1.81
N ASP A 398 -1.72 -25.85 1.94
CA ASP A 398 -2.59 -26.20 0.83
C ASP A 398 -3.79 -25.23 0.78
N MET A 399 -4.31 -24.99 -0.42
CA MET A 399 -5.47 -24.13 -0.64
C MET A 399 -6.67 -24.97 -1.05
N MET A 400 -7.78 -24.85 -0.31
CA MET A 400 -9.04 -25.48 -0.68
C MET A 400 -9.96 -24.47 -1.36
N MET A 401 -10.52 -24.88 -2.49
CA MET A 401 -11.46 -24.10 -3.27
C MET A 401 -12.76 -24.87 -3.51
N ARG A 402 -13.84 -24.15 -3.76
CA ARG A 402 -15.13 -24.72 -4.11
C ARG A 402 -15.77 -23.98 -5.27
N ASN A 403 -16.36 -24.73 -6.19
CA ASN A 403 -17.29 -24.20 -7.18
C ASN A 403 -18.72 -24.22 -6.62
N PRO A 404 -19.34 -23.09 -6.28
CA PRO A 404 -20.67 -23.07 -5.67
C PRO A 404 -21.78 -23.51 -6.62
N SER A 405 -21.55 -23.50 -7.95
CA SER A 405 -22.55 -23.88 -8.95
C SER A 405 -22.63 -25.39 -9.13
N THR A 406 -21.52 -26.09 -9.06
CA THR A 406 -21.42 -27.56 -9.22
C THR A 406 -21.34 -28.27 -7.87
N GLY A 407 -20.81 -27.60 -6.85
CA GLY A 407 -20.52 -28.18 -5.55
C GLY A 407 -19.14 -28.84 -5.47
N ASP A 408 -18.38 -28.82 -6.57
CA ASP A 408 -17.05 -29.42 -6.64
C ASP A 408 -16.08 -28.72 -5.69
N VAL A 409 -15.16 -29.48 -5.12
CA VAL A 409 -14.11 -28.99 -4.24
C VAL A 409 -12.76 -29.42 -4.80
N GLU A 410 -11.81 -28.50 -4.86
CA GLU A 410 -10.45 -28.71 -5.32
C GLU A 410 -9.47 -28.29 -4.23
N ILE A 411 -8.43 -29.09 -4.04
CA ILE A 411 -7.31 -28.78 -3.14
C ILE A 411 -6.07 -28.62 -3.99
N LEU A 412 -5.36 -27.53 -3.82
CA LEU A 412 -4.06 -27.25 -4.43
C LEU A 412 -2.97 -27.31 -3.36
N ASP A 413 -2.02 -28.23 -3.53
CA ASP A 413 -0.82 -28.32 -2.70
C ASP A 413 0.14 -27.20 -3.10
N ILE A 414 0.50 -26.32 -2.17
CA ILE A 414 1.39 -25.18 -2.43
C ILE A 414 2.65 -25.29 -1.58
N LYS A 415 3.80 -25.25 -2.24
CA LYS A 415 5.11 -25.28 -1.58
C LYS A 415 6.12 -24.42 -2.31
N ASN A 416 6.90 -23.64 -1.56
CA ASN A 416 7.92 -22.76 -2.12
C ASN A 416 7.35 -21.90 -3.26
N ASN A 417 6.17 -21.32 -3.05
CA ASN A 417 5.45 -20.50 -4.01
C ASN A 417 5.16 -21.19 -5.36
N GLN A 418 4.94 -22.46 -5.33
CA GLN A 418 4.57 -23.25 -6.52
C GLN A 418 3.45 -24.22 -6.19
N VAL A 419 2.52 -24.39 -7.10
CA VAL A 419 1.56 -25.50 -7.05
C VAL A 419 2.33 -26.78 -7.38
N THR A 420 2.45 -27.67 -6.40
CA THR A 420 3.24 -28.91 -6.50
C THR A 420 2.37 -30.14 -6.79
N GLY A 421 1.08 -30.02 -6.56
CA GLY A 421 0.10 -31.07 -6.72
C GLY A 421 -1.28 -30.57 -6.36
N GLY A 422 -2.17 -31.50 -6.09
CA GLY A 422 -3.53 -31.24 -5.70
C GLY A 422 -4.43 -32.35 -6.17
N THR A 423 -5.65 -32.35 -5.67
CA THR A 423 -6.68 -33.31 -6.04
C THR A 423 -7.81 -32.56 -6.72
N GLU A 424 -7.95 -32.74 -8.03
CA GLU A 424 -9.16 -32.36 -8.76
C GLU A 424 -10.29 -33.31 -8.29
N ASP A 425 -11.46 -32.72 -7.98
CA ASP A 425 -12.58 -33.47 -7.42
C ASP A 425 -12.23 -34.21 -6.10
N ALA A 426 -11.58 -33.53 -5.16
CA ALA A 426 -11.54 -33.96 -3.78
C ALA A 426 -12.99 -34.24 -3.35
N PHE A 427 -13.41 -35.52 -3.42
CA PHE A 427 -14.81 -35.89 -3.25
C PHE A 427 -15.21 -35.71 -1.78
N LEU A 428 -15.42 -34.46 -1.40
CA LEU A 428 -16.03 -34.09 -0.12
C LEU A 428 -17.55 -34.29 -0.16
N GLY A 429 -18.06 -34.79 -1.29
CA GLY A 429 -19.48 -34.99 -1.57
C GLY A 429 -20.24 -33.69 -1.83
N ALA A 430 -21.37 -33.76 -2.50
CA ALA A 430 -22.29 -32.66 -2.55
C ALA A 430 -22.88 -32.45 -1.15
N TRP A 431 -22.59 -31.32 -0.53
CA TRP A 431 -23.19 -30.98 0.77
C TRP A 431 -24.71 -30.89 0.60
N GLY A 432 -25.44 -31.57 1.46
CA GLY A 432 -26.91 -31.55 1.42
C GLY A 432 -27.46 -30.14 1.57
N PRO A 433 -28.73 -29.91 1.20
CA PRO A 433 -29.33 -28.59 1.28
C PRO A 433 -29.27 -28.01 2.70
N GLY A 434 -28.83 -26.78 2.80
CA GLY A 434 -28.67 -26.07 4.08
C GLY A 434 -27.32 -26.22 4.75
N TRP A 435 -26.42 -27.07 4.27
CA TRP A 435 -25.05 -27.16 4.79
C TRP A 435 -24.16 -26.10 4.14
N GLN A 436 -23.44 -25.39 4.96
CA GLN A 436 -22.50 -24.33 4.55
C GLN A 436 -21.14 -24.56 5.21
N PHE A 437 -20.09 -24.18 4.52
CA PHE A 437 -18.75 -24.11 5.08
C PHE A 437 -18.72 -23.12 6.25
N ALA A 438 -18.13 -23.54 7.36
CA ALA A 438 -18.04 -22.75 8.59
C ALA A 438 -16.61 -22.43 9.01
N GLY A 439 -15.62 -23.11 8.44
CA GLY A 439 -14.21 -22.85 8.69
C GLY A 439 -13.37 -24.12 8.77
N PHE A 440 -12.08 -23.91 9.01
CA PHE A 440 -11.14 -24.99 9.29
C PHE A 440 -10.72 -24.96 10.76
N ASN A 441 -10.56 -26.15 11.33
CA ASN A 441 -9.99 -26.34 12.64
C ASN A 441 -8.64 -27.04 12.50
N ASN A 442 -7.57 -26.32 12.77
CA ASN A 442 -6.20 -26.84 12.66
C ASN A 442 -5.78 -27.44 13.99
N ARG A 443 -5.48 -28.74 14.00
CA ARG A 443 -5.03 -29.50 15.18
C ARG A 443 -3.59 -30.01 14.97
N GLY A 444 -2.64 -29.09 14.85
CA GLY A 444 -1.24 -29.42 14.62
C GLY A 444 -0.97 -29.93 13.19
N ALA A 445 -0.77 -31.24 13.01
CA ALA A 445 -0.46 -31.81 11.68
C ALA A 445 -1.69 -32.06 10.80
N GLU A 446 -2.90 -31.89 11.31
CA GLU A 446 -4.16 -32.18 10.62
C GLU A 446 -5.04 -30.96 10.56
N THR A 447 -5.79 -30.80 9.47
CA THR A 447 -6.76 -29.72 9.27
C THR A 447 -8.13 -30.32 9.04
N ASP A 448 -9.07 -30.01 9.91
CA ASP A 448 -10.45 -30.43 9.79
C ASP A 448 -11.30 -29.35 9.13
N MET A 449 -12.18 -29.73 8.24
CA MET A 449 -13.19 -28.84 7.68
C MET A 449 -14.48 -28.94 8.50
N ILE A 450 -15.04 -27.81 8.85
CA ILE A 450 -16.29 -27.74 9.61
C ILE A 450 -17.42 -27.24 8.70
N LEU A 451 -18.50 -27.99 8.68
CA LEU A 451 -19.76 -27.59 8.05
C LEU A 451 -20.83 -27.30 9.09
N ARG A 452 -21.71 -26.35 8.77
CA ARG A 452 -22.87 -26.04 9.56
C ARG A 452 -24.15 -26.04 8.74
N ASN A 453 -25.19 -26.67 9.26
CA ASN A 453 -26.52 -26.62 8.67
C ASN A 453 -27.27 -25.39 9.19
N ILE A 454 -27.57 -24.43 8.30
CA ILE A 454 -28.22 -23.17 8.66
C ILE A 454 -29.70 -23.32 9.06
N SER A 455 -30.35 -24.41 8.66
CA SER A 455 -31.76 -24.67 8.95
C SER A 455 -31.98 -25.41 10.25
N THR A 456 -31.04 -26.30 10.61
CA THR A 456 -31.16 -27.15 11.81
C THR A 456 -30.19 -26.75 12.92
N GLY A 457 -29.14 -26.00 12.58
CA GLY A 457 -28.04 -25.70 13.49
C GLY A 457 -27.07 -26.86 13.72
N GLY A 458 -27.18 -27.93 12.93
CA GLY A 458 -26.28 -29.10 12.99
C GLY A 458 -24.85 -28.72 12.59
N ILE A 459 -23.85 -29.35 13.19
CA ILE A 459 -22.43 -29.12 12.93
C ILE A 459 -21.77 -30.47 12.63
N GLU A 460 -21.04 -30.53 11.54
CA GLU A 460 -20.25 -31.71 11.12
C GLU A 460 -18.78 -31.35 10.96
N VAL A 461 -17.90 -32.24 11.37
CA VAL A 461 -16.45 -32.19 11.18
C VAL A 461 -16.08 -33.21 10.10
N TYR A 462 -15.25 -32.78 9.19
CA TYR A 462 -14.63 -33.59 8.14
C TYR A 462 -13.13 -33.64 8.43
N ASP A 463 -12.64 -34.76 8.94
CA ASP A 463 -11.19 -34.96 9.10
C ASP A 463 -10.59 -35.17 7.71
N ILE A 464 -9.70 -34.28 7.30
CA ILE A 464 -9.08 -34.33 5.98
C ILE A 464 -7.64 -34.81 6.12
N THR A 465 -7.31 -35.88 5.39
CA THR A 465 -5.96 -36.47 5.38
C THR A 465 -5.63 -36.90 3.95
N TYR A 466 -4.45 -36.56 3.46
CA TYR A 466 -4.03 -36.83 2.08
C TYR A 466 -5.07 -36.38 1.05
N ASP A 467 -5.59 -35.14 1.25
CA ASP A 467 -6.56 -34.47 0.40
C ASP A 467 -7.95 -35.13 0.31
N PHE A 468 -8.25 -36.05 1.20
CA PHE A 468 -9.54 -36.75 1.25
C PHE A 468 -10.16 -36.76 2.64
N PRO A 469 -11.50 -36.76 2.73
CA PRO A 469 -12.18 -36.91 4.01
C PRO A 469 -11.98 -38.32 4.54
N ALA A 470 -11.14 -38.46 5.55
CA ALA A 470 -10.87 -39.75 6.21
C ALA A 470 -12.03 -40.16 7.13
N ARG A 471 -12.73 -39.16 7.69
CA ARG A 471 -13.83 -39.39 8.65
C ARG A 471 -14.78 -38.18 8.65
N ILE A 472 -16.07 -38.43 8.88
CA ILE A 472 -17.10 -37.42 9.06
C ILE A 472 -17.80 -37.65 10.38
N VAL A 473 -17.87 -36.64 11.23
CA VAL A 473 -18.44 -36.74 12.57
C VAL A 473 -19.48 -35.64 12.80
N PHE A 474 -20.64 -36.01 13.30
CA PHE A 474 -21.65 -35.03 13.74
C PHE A 474 -21.36 -34.59 15.18
N LEU A 475 -20.99 -33.33 15.36
CA LEU A 475 -20.67 -32.74 16.67
C LEU A 475 -21.90 -32.48 17.52
N GLY A 476 -23.06 -32.23 16.88
CA GLY A 476 -24.28 -31.88 17.60
C GLY A 476 -25.01 -30.70 16.93
N THR A 477 -25.95 -30.13 17.67
CA THR A 477 -26.81 -29.04 17.17
C THR A 477 -26.76 -27.84 18.12
N VAL A 478 -26.54 -26.66 17.57
CA VAL A 478 -26.61 -25.36 18.28
C VAL A 478 -27.68 -24.51 17.58
N GLY A 479 -28.44 -23.73 18.35
CA GLY A 479 -29.54 -22.92 17.82
C GLY A 479 -29.11 -22.08 16.60
N THR A 480 -30.03 -21.90 15.65
CA THR A 480 -29.74 -21.23 14.36
C THR A 480 -29.36 -19.75 14.51
N GLU A 481 -29.70 -19.15 15.65
CA GLU A 481 -29.30 -17.78 16.02
C GLU A 481 -27.80 -17.65 16.40
N TRP A 482 -27.08 -18.78 16.53
CA TRP A 482 -25.65 -18.79 16.78
C TRP A 482 -24.88 -19.04 15.48
N GLN A 483 -23.92 -18.21 15.18
CA GLN A 483 -23.00 -18.35 14.05
C GLN A 483 -21.61 -18.74 14.53
N ILE A 484 -20.93 -19.64 13.83
CA ILE A 484 -19.52 -19.91 14.01
C ILE A 484 -18.77 -18.69 13.45
N VAL A 485 -17.88 -18.12 14.28
CA VAL A 485 -17.11 -16.93 13.93
C VAL A 485 -15.61 -17.17 13.85
N GLY A 486 -15.17 -18.38 14.17
CA GLY A 486 -13.80 -18.84 14.00
C GLY A 486 -13.41 -19.94 14.97
N PHE A 487 -12.16 -20.34 14.87
CA PHE A 487 -11.54 -21.42 15.64
C PHE A 487 -10.22 -20.92 16.25
N GLY A 488 -9.79 -21.51 17.33
CA GLY A 488 -8.56 -21.19 18.02
C GLY A 488 -8.36 -22.06 19.25
N ASN A 489 -7.28 -21.87 19.99
CA ASN A 489 -7.04 -22.53 21.27
C ASN A 489 -7.43 -21.56 22.42
N PHE A 490 -8.71 -21.51 22.73
CA PHE A 490 -9.26 -20.63 23.78
C PHE A 490 -9.21 -21.27 25.16
N SER A 491 -9.21 -22.60 25.22
CA SER A 491 -9.07 -23.39 26.45
C SER A 491 -7.65 -23.38 26.99
N SER A 492 -6.65 -23.03 26.16
CA SER A 492 -5.21 -23.13 26.45
C SER A 492 -4.73 -24.57 26.67
N LEU A 493 -5.48 -25.57 26.20
CA LEU A 493 -5.11 -26.97 26.26
C LEU A 493 -4.39 -27.36 24.96
N PRO A 494 -3.19 -27.99 25.03
CA PRO A 494 -2.47 -28.38 23.84
C PRO A 494 -3.22 -29.41 22.99
N GLY A 495 -3.27 -29.20 21.68
CA GLY A 495 -3.84 -30.13 20.71
C GLY A 495 -5.37 -30.11 20.64
N GLU A 496 -6.02 -29.14 21.29
CA GLU A 496 -7.44 -28.86 21.12
C GLU A 496 -7.65 -27.70 20.16
N GLY A 497 -8.71 -27.77 19.39
CA GLY A 497 -9.16 -26.68 18.53
C GLY A 497 -10.57 -26.28 18.93
N ASP A 498 -10.70 -25.14 19.58
CA ASP A 498 -11.98 -24.68 20.12
C ASP A 498 -12.73 -23.88 19.08
N MET A 499 -14.06 -23.91 19.15
CA MET A 499 -14.96 -23.20 18.24
C MET A 499 -15.58 -22.01 18.95
N MET A 500 -15.42 -20.82 18.38
CA MET A 500 -16.09 -19.61 18.83
C MET A 500 -17.40 -19.40 18.07
N MET A 501 -18.47 -19.20 18.80
CA MET A 501 -19.77 -18.84 18.23
C MET A 501 -20.27 -17.50 18.75
N ARG A 502 -21.00 -16.77 17.90
CA ARG A 502 -21.66 -15.51 18.25
C ARG A 502 -23.16 -15.62 18.02
N ASN A 503 -23.94 -15.14 18.98
CA ASN A 503 -25.38 -15.04 18.82
C ASN A 503 -25.72 -13.78 18.00
N THR A 504 -26.41 -13.95 16.89
CA THR A 504 -26.74 -12.88 15.93
C THR A 504 -27.78 -11.88 16.44
N ASN A 505 -28.58 -12.27 17.43
CA ASN A 505 -29.62 -11.41 18.00
C ASN A 505 -29.12 -10.59 19.18
N THR A 506 -28.19 -11.14 19.96
CA THR A 506 -27.76 -10.54 21.23
C THR A 506 -26.32 -10.06 21.22
N GLY A 507 -25.49 -10.52 20.27
CA GLY A 507 -24.04 -10.28 20.24
C GLY A 507 -23.26 -11.07 21.29
N ALA A 508 -23.87 -12.07 21.95
CA ALA A 508 -23.20 -12.92 22.94
C ALA A 508 -22.19 -13.86 22.27
N PHE A 509 -21.03 -14.04 22.88
CA PHE A 509 -19.99 -14.97 22.45
C PHE A 509 -19.93 -16.20 23.35
N ARG A 510 -19.75 -17.38 22.74
CA ARG A 510 -19.59 -18.67 23.43
C ARG A 510 -18.48 -19.48 22.78
N VAL A 511 -17.60 -20.03 23.61
CA VAL A 511 -16.58 -21.02 23.19
C VAL A 511 -17.14 -22.43 23.40
N TYR A 512 -16.82 -23.31 22.49
CA TYR A 512 -17.03 -24.76 22.59
C TYR A 512 -15.69 -25.45 22.44
N ASP A 513 -15.28 -26.17 23.49
CA ASP A 513 -14.05 -26.97 23.48
C ASP A 513 -14.29 -28.24 22.67
N ILE A 514 -13.42 -28.51 21.70
CA ILE A 514 -13.53 -29.66 20.84
C ILE A 514 -12.27 -30.53 21.02
N SER A 515 -12.47 -31.73 21.46
CA SER A 515 -11.40 -32.74 21.59
C SER A 515 -11.88 -34.10 21.07
N ASN A 516 -11.05 -34.77 20.25
CA ASN A 516 -11.37 -36.02 19.60
C ASN A 516 -12.76 -36.02 18.90
N ASP A 517 -13.05 -34.97 18.17
CA ASP A 517 -14.30 -34.72 17.43
C ASP A 517 -15.57 -34.76 18.31
N GLN A 518 -15.43 -34.31 19.53
CA GLN A 518 -16.54 -34.19 20.46
C GLN A 518 -16.49 -32.82 21.14
N ILE A 519 -17.66 -32.19 21.34
CA ILE A 519 -17.77 -31.05 22.21
C ILE A 519 -17.64 -31.54 23.65
N THR A 520 -16.59 -31.12 24.34
CA THR A 520 -16.27 -31.54 25.70
C THR A 520 -16.80 -30.58 26.74
N SER A 521 -16.81 -29.30 26.41
CA SER A 521 -17.37 -28.24 27.27
C SER A 521 -17.84 -27.02 26.49
N SER A 522 -18.45 -26.05 27.17
CA SER A 522 -18.73 -24.74 26.58
C SER A 522 -18.79 -23.64 27.64
N SER A 523 -18.31 -22.44 27.29
CA SER A 523 -18.24 -21.29 28.17
C SER A 523 -18.80 -20.04 27.51
N LEU A 524 -19.60 -19.25 28.24
CA LEU A 524 -20.05 -17.94 27.77
C LEU A 524 -18.96 -16.91 28.10
N LEU A 525 -18.48 -16.18 27.08
CA LEU A 525 -17.45 -15.14 27.28
C LEU A 525 -18.04 -13.78 27.64
N GLY A 526 -19.21 -13.45 27.10
CA GLY A 526 -19.83 -12.14 27.30
C GLY A 526 -20.64 -11.71 26.09
N THR A 527 -21.02 -10.44 26.05
CA THR A 527 -21.85 -9.85 25.00
C THR A 527 -21.22 -8.53 24.53
N VAL A 528 -21.15 -8.33 23.22
CA VAL A 528 -20.68 -7.09 22.58
C VAL A 528 -21.73 -6.63 21.59
N GLY A 529 -21.90 -5.31 21.42
CA GLY A 529 -22.88 -4.74 20.47
C GLY A 529 -22.74 -5.29 19.07
N LEU A 530 -23.83 -5.33 18.32
CA LEU A 530 -23.87 -5.92 16.97
C LEU A 530 -23.10 -5.10 15.95
N GLU A 531 -22.78 -3.85 16.23
CA GLU A 531 -21.92 -2.99 15.43
C GLU A 531 -20.43 -3.43 15.45
N TRP A 532 -20.06 -4.31 16.37
CA TRP A 532 -18.76 -4.92 16.42
C TRP A 532 -18.79 -6.29 15.73
N GLN A 533 -17.95 -6.47 14.74
CA GLN A 533 -17.78 -7.74 14.02
C GLN A 533 -16.45 -8.38 14.37
N VAL A 534 -16.40 -9.71 14.36
CA VAL A 534 -15.13 -10.44 14.53
C VAL A 534 -14.24 -10.12 13.35
N ALA A 535 -13.11 -9.52 13.64
CA ALA A 535 -12.05 -9.24 12.70
C ALA A 535 -11.06 -10.39 12.65
N GLY A 536 -10.78 -11.10 13.75
CA GLY A 536 -9.88 -12.21 13.77
C GLY A 536 -9.53 -12.78 15.12
N PHE A 537 -8.71 -13.80 15.04
CA PHE A 537 -8.08 -14.44 16.19
C PHE A 537 -6.57 -14.52 15.94
N GLY A 538 -5.79 -14.40 17.00
CA GLY A 538 -4.35 -14.51 16.92
C GLY A 538 -3.67 -14.21 18.26
N PRO A 539 -2.35 -14.36 18.35
CA PRO A 539 -1.60 -14.21 19.59
C PRO A 539 -1.30 -12.72 19.91
N MET A 540 -2.35 -11.89 20.04
CA MET A 540 -2.20 -10.44 20.21
C MET A 540 -1.56 -10.05 21.54
N ASN A 541 -1.77 -10.85 22.60
CA ASN A 541 -1.23 -10.60 23.94
C ASN A 541 0.07 -11.37 24.21
N GLY A 542 0.50 -12.23 23.30
CA GLY A 542 1.72 -13.03 23.42
C GLY A 542 1.64 -14.36 22.69
N ALA A 543 2.77 -14.95 22.39
CA ALA A 543 2.83 -16.21 21.67
C ALA A 543 2.03 -17.33 22.35
N GLY A 544 1.25 -18.08 21.58
CA GLY A 544 0.45 -19.21 22.04
C GLY A 544 -0.92 -18.84 22.60
N THR A 545 -1.36 -17.58 22.52
CA THR A 545 -2.73 -17.16 22.82
C THR A 545 -3.58 -17.13 21.55
N SER A 546 -4.91 -17.27 21.71
CA SER A 546 -5.90 -17.06 20.62
C SER A 546 -6.84 -15.93 21.05
N ASP A 547 -6.32 -14.70 21.02
CA ASP A 547 -7.08 -13.52 21.39
C ASP A 547 -8.04 -13.14 20.26
N MET A 548 -9.20 -12.57 20.62
CA MET A 548 -10.21 -12.15 19.66
C MET A 548 -10.06 -10.66 19.32
N VAL A 549 -10.01 -10.34 18.05
CA VAL A 549 -10.06 -8.95 17.58
C VAL A 549 -11.43 -8.67 16.99
N LEU A 550 -12.04 -7.57 17.43
CA LEU A 550 -13.27 -7.04 16.86
C LEU A 550 -13.02 -5.74 16.14
N ARG A 551 -13.77 -5.48 15.05
CA ARG A 551 -13.81 -4.21 14.33
C ARG A 551 -15.22 -3.61 14.41
N ASN A 552 -15.30 -2.34 14.73
CA ASN A 552 -16.56 -1.60 14.70
C ASN A 552 -16.87 -1.15 13.26
N VAL A 553 -18.02 -1.57 12.73
CA VAL A 553 -18.39 -1.31 11.32
C VAL A 553 -18.77 0.15 11.05
N ASN A 554 -19.07 0.93 12.09
CA ASN A 554 -19.47 2.33 11.97
C ASN A 554 -18.28 3.30 12.11
N THR A 555 -17.25 2.90 12.85
CA THR A 555 -16.14 3.79 13.21
C THR A 555 -14.78 3.30 12.69
N GLY A 556 -14.68 2.03 12.27
CA GLY A 556 -13.41 1.40 11.89
C GLY A 556 -12.49 1.08 13.08
N ALA A 557 -12.96 1.25 14.33
CA ALA A 557 -12.17 0.97 15.52
C ALA A 557 -11.91 -0.53 15.71
N PHE A 558 -10.71 -0.87 16.17
CA PHE A 558 -10.30 -2.24 16.51
C PHE A 558 -10.16 -2.40 18.03
N GLN A 559 -10.66 -3.51 18.55
CA GLN A 559 -10.59 -3.90 19.95
C GLN A 559 -10.10 -5.33 20.10
N VAL A 560 -9.06 -5.55 20.90
CA VAL A 560 -8.59 -6.88 21.27
C VAL A 560 -9.27 -7.32 22.57
N TYR A 561 -9.65 -8.58 22.63
CA TYR A 561 -10.12 -9.27 23.84
C TYR A 561 -9.20 -10.45 24.10
N ASN A 562 -8.44 -10.38 25.19
CA ASN A 562 -7.51 -11.43 25.59
C ASN A 562 -8.29 -12.60 26.19
N ILE A 563 -8.06 -13.80 25.68
CA ILE A 563 -8.76 -15.01 26.06
C ILE A 563 -7.77 -16.05 26.59
N ALA A 564 -8.04 -16.58 27.76
CA ALA A 564 -7.31 -17.71 28.32
C ALA A 564 -8.25 -18.57 29.18
N ASN A 565 -8.12 -19.89 29.11
CA ASN A 565 -8.95 -20.84 29.84
C ASN A 565 -10.46 -20.54 29.65
N ASN A 566 -10.87 -20.23 28.42
CA ASN A 566 -12.25 -19.89 28.06
C ASN A 566 -12.84 -18.69 28.82
N GLN A 567 -12.01 -17.75 29.23
CA GLN A 567 -12.41 -16.53 29.94
C GLN A 567 -11.74 -15.30 29.34
N LEU A 568 -12.45 -14.18 29.37
CA LEU A 568 -11.85 -12.88 29.05
C LEU A 568 -10.93 -12.48 30.21
N THR A 569 -9.65 -12.27 29.91
CA THR A 569 -8.63 -11.88 30.88
C THR A 569 -8.28 -10.39 30.78
N GLY A 570 -8.63 -9.75 29.68
CA GLY A 570 -8.38 -8.32 29.44
C GLY A 570 -8.95 -7.86 28.13
N SER A 571 -8.86 -6.56 27.88
CA SER A 571 -9.16 -5.96 26.58
C SER A 571 -8.33 -4.70 26.37
N ALA A 572 -8.03 -4.39 25.10
CA ALA A 572 -7.29 -3.20 24.71
C ALA A 572 -7.78 -2.67 23.36
N SER A 573 -7.74 -1.34 23.18
CA SER A 573 -8.00 -0.73 21.89
C SER A 573 -6.74 -0.72 21.04
N LEU A 574 -6.84 -1.12 19.77
CA LEU A 574 -5.77 -0.93 18.78
C LEU A 574 -5.94 0.37 17.98
N GLY A 575 -6.96 1.19 18.31
CA GLY A 575 -7.27 2.42 17.58
C GLY A 575 -8.30 2.22 16.47
N ALA A 576 -8.36 3.12 15.49
CA ALA A 576 -9.31 3.08 14.40
C ALA A 576 -8.63 3.44 13.06
N VAL A 577 -9.02 2.77 11.99
CA VAL A 577 -8.67 3.14 10.61
C VAL A 577 -9.93 3.56 9.85
N GLY A 578 -9.77 4.28 8.75
CA GLY A 578 -10.88 4.63 7.88
C GLY A 578 -11.69 3.40 7.44
N LEU A 579 -12.97 3.59 7.14
CA LEU A 579 -13.82 2.49 6.67
C LEU A 579 -13.46 1.99 5.28
N ASP A 580 -12.67 2.75 4.55
CA ASP A 580 -12.06 2.42 3.25
C ASP A 580 -10.87 1.45 3.37
N TRP A 581 -10.35 1.24 4.57
CA TRP A 581 -9.39 0.20 4.86
C TRP A 581 -10.07 -1.15 5.08
N GLN A 582 -9.59 -2.17 4.41
CA GLN A 582 -10.05 -3.55 4.48
C GLN A 582 -9.04 -4.36 5.29
N LEU A 583 -9.53 -5.23 6.16
CA LEU A 583 -8.67 -6.17 6.85
C LEU A 583 -8.24 -7.26 5.88
N GLY A 584 -6.94 -7.47 5.75
CA GLY A 584 -6.35 -8.60 5.06
C GLY A 584 -6.33 -9.84 5.95
N GLY A 585 -5.81 -9.72 7.16
CA GLY A 585 -5.73 -10.87 8.08
C GLY A 585 -4.77 -10.62 9.24
N PHE A 586 -4.62 -11.65 10.06
CA PHE A 586 -3.65 -11.71 11.14
C PHE A 586 -2.72 -12.91 10.93
N ALA A 587 -1.45 -12.75 11.22
CA ALA A 587 -0.46 -13.82 11.22
C ALA A 587 0.25 -13.88 12.58
N ALA A 588 0.65 -15.08 12.99
CA ALA A 588 1.52 -15.24 14.15
C ALA A 588 2.96 -14.93 13.76
N ASN A 589 3.63 -14.06 14.50
CA ASN A 589 5.03 -13.79 14.27
C ASN A 589 5.89 -14.86 14.97
N ALA A 590 6.81 -15.48 14.23
CA ALA A 590 7.74 -16.43 14.82
C ALA A 590 8.68 -15.71 15.79
N PRO A 591 8.90 -16.20 17.03
CA PRO A 591 9.80 -15.56 17.97
C PRO A 591 11.21 -15.49 17.39
N THR A 592 11.74 -14.27 17.24
CA THR A 592 13.12 -14.02 16.84
C THR A 592 14.05 -14.52 17.93
N GLY A 593 14.76 -15.63 17.70
CA GLY A 593 15.92 -16.03 18.50
C GLY A 593 15.84 -17.24 19.39
N SER A 594 15.19 -18.32 18.98
CA SER A 594 15.49 -19.65 19.50
C SER A 594 15.46 -20.68 18.37
N SER A 595 16.51 -21.49 18.27
CA SER A 595 16.54 -22.69 17.45
C SER A 595 15.28 -23.51 17.74
N ALA A 596 14.39 -23.59 16.76
CA ALA A 596 13.09 -24.21 16.87
C ALA A 596 13.22 -25.68 17.24
N SER A 597 12.76 -26.02 18.44
CA SER A 597 12.08 -27.30 18.61
C SER A 597 10.72 -27.15 17.96
N MET A 598 10.36 -28.02 17.03
CA MET A 598 9.05 -28.05 16.38
C MET A 598 7.94 -28.21 17.44
N GLY A 599 7.36 -27.10 17.84
CA GLY A 599 6.13 -27.04 18.61
C GLY A 599 5.11 -26.32 17.73
N SER A 600 4.04 -27.03 17.40
CA SER A 600 2.88 -26.67 16.62
C SER A 600 2.71 -25.16 16.37
N SER A 601 2.97 -24.70 15.15
CA SER A 601 2.53 -23.40 14.66
C SER A 601 0.99 -23.38 14.67
N ASP A 602 0.43 -22.48 15.45
CA ASP A 602 -1.01 -22.22 15.47
C ASP A 602 -1.37 -21.49 14.16
N THR A 603 -1.82 -22.24 13.16
CA THR A 603 -2.19 -21.73 11.83
C THR A 603 -3.63 -21.24 11.76
N SER A 604 -4.25 -20.92 12.90
CA SER A 604 -5.67 -20.55 13.01
C SER A 604 -6.05 -19.20 12.38
N THR A 605 -5.10 -18.44 11.84
CA THR A 605 -5.33 -17.10 11.31
C THR A 605 -5.88 -17.01 9.89
N SER A 606 -5.79 -18.08 9.10
CA SER A 606 -6.25 -18.06 7.69
C SER A 606 -7.77 -18.11 7.49
N GLN A 607 -8.54 -18.31 8.55
CA GLN A 607 -9.98 -18.63 8.45
C GLN A 607 -10.90 -17.41 8.38
N LEU A 608 -10.37 -16.23 8.53
CA LEU A 608 -11.19 -15.04 8.78
C LEU A 608 -11.75 -14.36 7.55
N VAL A 609 -11.07 -14.47 6.45
CA VAL A 609 -11.47 -13.80 5.19
C VAL A 609 -12.83 -14.31 4.69
N GLN A 610 -13.26 -15.47 5.13
CA GLN A 610 -14.48 -16.10 4.61
C GLN A 610 -15.76 -15.72 5.36
N ALA A 611 -15.68 -15.38 6.63
CA ALA A 611 -16.86 -14.94 7.38
C ALA A 611 -17.37 -13.57 6.89
N MET A 612 -16.51 -12.77 6.26
CA MET A 612 -16.86 -11.43 5.76
C MET A 612 -17.43 -11.42 4.34
N ALA A 613 -17.16 -12.41 3.51
CA ALA A 613 -17.67 -12.48 2.14
C ALA A 613 -19.16 -12.84 2.05
N GLY A 614 -19.76 -13.34 3.14
CA GLY A 614 -21.16 -13.78 3.20
C GLY A 614 -22.16 -12.75 3.75
N LEU A 615 -21.73 -11.58 4.22
CA LEU A 615 -22.59 -10.61 4.93
C LEU A 615 -22.87 -9.32 4.14
N GLY A 616 -23.09 -9.42 2.86
CA GLY A 616 -23.64 -8.35 2.04
C GLY A 616 -25.15 -8.37 2.04
N GLY A 617 -25.81 -7.57 2.89
CA GLY A 617 -27.22 -7.21 2.70
C GLY A 617 -28.14 -7.42 3.92
N GLY A 618 -28.53 -6.31 4.56
CA GLY A 618 -29.62 -6.29 5.52
C GLY A 618 -29.66 -5.05 6.39
N SER A 619 -30.31 -4.00 5.91
CA SER A 619 -30.65 -2.81 6.70
C SER A 619 -31.72 -3.13 7.75
N GLY A 620 -31.49 -2.72 8.99
CA GLY A 620 -32.53 -2.76 10.04
C GLY A 620 -32.09 -2.05 11.29
N ALA A 621 -32.64 -0.88 11.53
CA ALA A 621 -32.48 -0.09 12.74
C ALA A 621 -33.21 -0.75 13.93
N GLY A 622 -32.60 -0.72 15.11
CA GLY A 622 -33.24 -1.14 16.34
C GLY A 622 -32.42 -0.79 17.58
N ASP A 623 -32.92 0.18 18.30
CA ASP A 623 -32.49 0.75 19.53
C ASP A 623 -32.47 -0.27 20.71
N GLY A 624 -31.50 -0.17 21.63
CA GLY A 624 -31.74 -0.70 22.95
C GLY A 624 -30.63 -1.34 23.76
N SER A 625 -30.15 -0.60 24.70
CA SER A 625 -29.60 -0.95 26.02
C SER A 625 -28.28 -1.74 26.10
N ASN A 626 -27.31 -0.97 26.46
CA ASN A 626 -26.00 -1.30 27.02
C ASN A 626 -26.11 -2.08 28.33
N ALA A 627 -25.54 -3.24 28.43
CA ALA A 627 -25.20 -3.88 29.70
C ALA A 627 -23.76 -4.41 29.63
N GLY A 628 -22.85 -3.57 29.97
CA GLY A 628 -21.71 -3.77 30.82
C GLY A 628 -20.62 -4.75 30.46
N LEU A 629 -19.78 -4.43 29.48
CA LEU A 629 -18.35 -4.53 29.68
C LEU A 629 -17.90 -3.09 30.01
N ASN A 630 -17.43 -2.86 31.23
CA ASN A 630 -16.96 -1.57 31.70
C ASN A 630 -15.68 -1.21 30.89
N THR A 631 -15.81 -0.38 29.90
CA THR A 631 -14.68 0.26 29.23
C THR A 631 -14.74 1.74 29.54
N ASP A 632 -13.72 2.22 30.22
CA ASP A 632 -13.45 3.64 30.36
C ASP A 632 -13.19 4.24 28.97
N THR A 633 -14.16 5.02 28.46
CA THR A 633 -14.16 5.57 27.11
C THR A 633 -13.43 6.91 26.99
N SER A 634 -12.59 7.28 27.95
CA SER A 634 -12.08 8.65 28.05
C SER A 634 -10.75 8.96 27.37
N GLN A 635 -10.10 8.08 26.60
CA GLN A 635 -9.00 8.45 25.68
C GLN A 635 -8.77 7.36 24.63
N GLN A 636 -9.32 7.52 23.44
CA GLN A 636 -9.01 6.67 22.29
C GLN A 636 -7.90 7.29 21.46
N PRO A 637 -6.73 6.65 21.33
CA PRO A 637 -5.80 6.99 20.26
C PRO A 637 -6.40 6.51 18.92
N PHE A 638 -6.48 7.40 17.96
CA PHE A 638 -6.83 7.03 16.60
C PHE A 638 -5.63 6.33 15.95
N LEU A 639 -5.87 5.23 15.24
CA LEU A 639 -4.98 4.80 14.17
C LEU A 639 -5.10 5.87 13.08
N THR A 640 -4.27 6.88 13.14
CA THR A 640 -3.93 7.65 11.95
C THR A 640 -3.04 6.76 11.11
N SER A 641 -3.05 6.91 9.77
CA SER A 641 -1.95 6.45 8.93
C SER A 641 -0.67 6.67 9.71
N PRO A 642 0.26 5.70 9.80
CA PRO A 642 1.29 5.72 10.82
C PRO A 642 1.93 7.10 10.91
N GLN A 643 1.67 7.82 11.99
CA GLN A 643 2.49 8.97 12.33
C GLN A 643 3.84 8.37 12.69
N HIS A 644 4.70 8.32 11.70
CA HIS A 644 6.08 7.96 11.91
C HIS A 644 6.66 8.91 12.96
N ALA A 645 6.98 8.35 14.11
CA ALA A 645 7.74 9.05 15.13
C ALA A 645 9.20 9.21 14.72
#